data_539ed277f45389bb465ae6bb041ee1f6
#
_entry.id   539ed277f45389bb465ae6bb041ee1f6
#
_cell.length_a   1.000
_cell.length_b   1.000
_cell.length_c   1.000
_cell.angle_alpha   90.00
_cell.angle_beta   90.00
_cell.angle_gamma   90.00
#
_symmetry.space_group_name_H-M   'P 1'
#
loop_
_entity.id
_entity.type
_entity.pdbx_description
1 polymer ?
#
loop_
_entity_poly.entity_id
_entity_poly.type
_entity_poly.pdbx_seq_one_letter_code
_entity_poly.pdbx_strand_id
1 'polypeptide(L)'
;VDVVQALGPKVAFDYPIPDSATFIIKQIRDAVPSPDGKRLAFVALDRVYVMDYPSGAPKRLTSSNFGEFEPAWSPDGQYIAYTTWADTIGYLNRMRSDGSGQPQRLTPQQGLWSNPEYTPNGNRIVATRAPSRAFRVGGGGRGGGGGELVWIPATGGEATFIANAGGEVHFSRRDTSRIFGYNGQRGLYSMRWDGTDIKNILRMSGGGGGGGGGGGGGGASWARLSPDGTHVLAQVNLDLFYIPDVPWPGGTEPTITVGEGRGGGGGAAAGPPGQDFPSRKLTDIGAQFPSWASDSKTIHWSIGNAHAVYDIERAIAFDDSVRRANPPRAAGGGGGADSTAGGGRGGARVLPAYKPVETRIRVTAPRDIPKASVILKGARILTMKGNEIIAKGDIVITDNRIVGVGKSGSLKVPAGARVIDVSGKTIVPGFVDTHAHLRVANGIHRDPVWSYAANLAYGVTTARDPQTGSTDVLSYEDQEKAGKVLAPRIYSTGPGVFAAENIRNLETARTVLKRYAEYYDTKTIKEYQTGNREVRQWVIQAANELKLMPTTEGGLDVKMNMTEAIDGYSGHEHTIPTYPLQSDVIKLLAESGIAYTPTIIVAYGAPWAENYWYEKSDLLHDAKLQLFTPWSDLEGKILRRGGSPGAVTTMGQAGWFLDNQYPMKAVGGDIKKLIDAGGLAGVGSHGQQQGIGFHWELWNIGMGDGMTPFDALKVATILGARTLGLSKDIGSVEAGKLADLVIFDRNPLDNLQNTSGIKYVMKNGRLYDATNLNEVYPRQVKGAPFPWNEDDSPTRDKQPKK
;
A
#
# COMPACT_ATOMS: atom_id res chain seq x y z
N VAL A 1 30.98 -13.47 -26.58
CA VAL A 1 29.72 -12.70 -26.67
C VAL A 1 29.91 -11.45 -25.84
N ASP A 2 29.75 -10.30 -26.45
CA ASP A 2 29.77 -9.03 -25.73
C ASP A 2 28.50 -8.96 -24.88
N VAL A 3 28.67 -9.12 -23.56
CA VAL A 3 27.56 -9.13 -22.61
C VAL A 3 26.75 -7.82 -22.65
N VAL A 4 27.42 -6.70 -22.94
CA VAL A 4 26.79 -5.38 -23.00
C VAL A 4 25.76 -5.30 -24.13
N GLN A 5 25.96 -5.97 -25.24
CA GLN A 5 24.99 -6.02 -26.35
C GLN A 5 23.79 -6.93 -26.07
N ALA A 6 23.87 -7.78 -25.07
CA ALA A 6 22.78 -8.69 -24.68
C ALA A 6 21.85 -8.13 -23.60
N LEU A 7 22.23 -7.00 -22.98
CA LEU A 7 21.40 -6.36 -21.93
C LEU A 7 20.20 -5.63 -22.52
N GLY A 8 19.07 -5.74 -21.85
CA GLY A 8 17.88 -4.94 -22.11
C GLY A 8 18.07 -3.44 -21.79
N PRO A 9 17.06 -2.62 -22.03
CA PRO A 9 17.14 -1.19 -21.72
C PRO A 9 17.30 -0.99 -20.22
N LYS A 10 18.18 -0.06 -19.82
CA LYS A 10 18.24 0.39 -18.42
C LYS A 10 17.01 1.23 -18.10
N VAL A 11 16.10 0.71 -17.29
CA VAL A 11 14.91 1.43 -16.85
C VAL A 11 15.22 2.16 -15.54
N ALA A 12 15.73 3.36 -15.67
CA ALA A 12 16.08 4.21 -14.52
C ALA A 12 15.62 5.66 -14.80
N PHE A 13 14.86 6.22 -13.88
CA PHE A 13 14.33 7.57 -13.98
C PHE A 13 14.67 8.39 -12.74
N ASP A 14 14.78 9.71 -12.93
CA ASP A 14 14.83 10.66 -11.82
C ASP A 14 13.44 11.25 -11.58
N TYR A 15 12.99 11.18 -10.34
CA TYR A 15 11.70 11.71 -9.94
C TYR A 15 11.92 12.90 -8.99
N PRO A 16 11.78 14.16 -9.48
CA PRO A 16 11.93 15.32 -8.62
C PRO A 16 10.84 15.34 -7.55
N ILE A 17 11.20 15.72 -6.32
CA ILE A 17 10.27 15.88 -5.22
C ILE A 17 9.69 17.30 -5.30
N PRO A 18 8.37 17.46 -5.56
CA PRO A 18 7.78 18.78 -5.77
C PRO A 18 7.77 19.64 -4.51
N ASP A 19 8.09 20.94 -4.66
CA ASP A 19 8.02 21.98 -3.62
C ASP A 19 6.82 22.93 -3.79
N SER A 20 5.87 22.60 -4.64
CA SER A 20 4.63 23.39 -4.81
C SER A 20 3.89 23.50 -3.48
N ALA A 21 3.35 24.68 -3.18
CA ALA A 21 2.62 24.97 -1.94
C ALA A 21 1.37 24.10 -1.74
N THR A 22 0.84 23.57 -2.83
CA THR A 22 -0.33 22.69 -2.84
C THR A 22 -0.08 21.46 -3.72
N PHE A 23 -0.90 20.45 -3.54
CA PHE A 23 -0.94 19.26 -4.40
C PHE A 23 -2.37 18.78 -4.59
N ILE A 24 -2.60 18.03 -5.67
CA ILE A 24 -3.86 17.31 -5.90
C ILE A 24 -3.72 15.94 -5.26
N ILE A 25 -4.74 15.51 -4.50
CA ILE A 25 -4.74 14.19 -3.85
C ILE A 25 -4.71 13.07 -4.88
N LYS A 26 -4.08 11.97 -4.51
CA LYS A 26 -3.98 10.75 -5.35
C LYS A 26 -5.25 9.92 -5.33
N GLN A 27 -5.96 9.89 -4.19
CA GLN A 27 -7.06 8.95 -4.00
C GLN A 27 -8.30 9.61 -3.40
N ILE A 28 -9.46 9.30 -4.00
CA ILE A 28 -10.77 9.42 -3.37
C ILE A 28 -11.24 8.03 -2.94
N ARG A 29 -11.97 7.95 -1.83
CA ARG A 29 -12.43 6.70 -1.24
C ARG A 29 -13.92 6.70 -1.02
N ASP A 30 -14.51 5.51 -0.97
CA ASP A 30 -15.89 5.27 -0.56
C ASP A 30 -16.89 6.18 -1.30
N ALA A 31 -16.67 6.36 -2.61
CA ALA A 31 -17.48 7.26 -3.40
C ALA A 31 -18.85 6.64 -3.71
N VAL A 32 -19.93 7.30 -3.26
CA VAL A 32 -21.30 6.82 -3.42
C VAL A 32 -22.20 7.91 -4.03
N PRO A 33 -22.98 7.58 -5.07
CA PRO A 33 -23.92 8.52 -5.66
C PRO A 33 -25.12 8.78 -4.73
N SER A 34 -25.68 10.00 -4.80
CA SER A 34 -26.97 10.29 -4.16
C SER A 34 -28.11 9.47 -4.77
N PRO A 35 -29.23 9.26 -4.04
CA PRO A 35 -30.36 8.48 -4.56
C PRO A 35 -30.93 8.98 -5.90
N ASP A 36 -30.82 10.28 -6.17
CA ASP A 36 -31.25 10.91 -7.44
C ASP A 36 -30.14 10.96 -8.51
N GLY A 37 -28.93 10.45 -8.18
CA GLY A 37 -27.77 10.41 -9.08
C GLY A 37 -27.10 11.76 -9.36
N LYS A 38 -27.58 12.87 -8.75
CA LYS A 38 -27.11 14.23 -9.08
C LYS A 38 -25.93 14.70 -8.25
N ARG A 39 -25.62 14.01 -7.16
CA ARG A 39 -24.51 14.32 -6.27
C ARG A 39 -23.67 13.08 -5.98
N LEU A 40 -22.43 13.31 -5.59
CA LEU A 40 -21.49 12.28 -5.17
C LEU A 40 -20.96 12.63 -3.79
N ALA A 41 -21.04 11.71 -2.85
CA ALA A 41 -20.32 11.78 -1.58
C ALA A 41 -19.10 10.89 -1.63
N PHE A 42 -17.96 11.31 -1.07
CA PHE A 42 -16.72 10.54 -1.05
C PHE A 42 -15.79 11.00 0.08
N VAL A 43 -14.77 10.22 0.37
CA VAL A 43 -13.72 10.56 1.35
C VAL A 43 -12.45 10.99 0.63
N ALA A 44 -11.84 12.06 1.12
CA ALA A 44 -10.52 12.54 0.71
C ALA A 44 -9.76 13.07 1.94
N LEU A 45 -8.48 12.67 2.13
CA LEU A 45 -7.70 13.04 3.31
C LEU A 45 -8.45 12.77 4.64
N ASP A 46 -9.16 11.67 4.70
CA ASP A 46 -10.02 11.27 5.83
C ASP A 46 -11.08 12.32 6.21
N ARG A 47 -11.69 12.94 5.20
CA ARG A 47 -12.79 13.89 5.35
C ARG A 47 -13.87 13.61 4.32
N VAL A 48 -15.12 13.71 4.72
CA VAL A 48 -16.25 13.55 3.80
C VAL A 48 -16.42 14.82 2.97
N TYR A 49 -16.51 14.62 1.67
CA TYR A 49 -16.83 15.64 0.67
C TYR A 49 -18.11 15.30 -0.05
N VAL A 50 -18.79 16.34 -0.55
CA VAL A 50 -19.94 16.24 -1.45
C VAL A 50 -19.71 17.15 -2.63
N MET A 51 -20.12 16.72 -3.81
CA MET A 51 -20.12 17.55 -5.03
C MET A 51 -21.35 17.29 -5.87
N ASP A 52 -21.77 18.27 -6.67
CA ASP A 52 -22.72 18.05 -7.75
C ASP A 52 -22.00 17.22 -8.84
N TYR A 53 -22.63 16.16 -9.28
CA TYR A 53 -22.00 15.22 -10.21
C TYR A 53 -22.64 15.33 -11.61
N PRO A 54 -21.86 15.32 -12.69
CA PRO A 54 -20.41 15.05 -12.77
C PRO A 54 -19.49 16.28 -12.68
N SER A 55 -19.99 17.50 -12.62
CA SER A 55 -19.22 18.72 -12.92
C SER A 55 -19.05 19.71 -11.77
N GLY A 56 -19.59 19.43 -10.58
CA GLY A 56 -19.47 20.32 -9.42
C GLY A 56 -18.08 20.32 -8.78
N ALA A 57 -17.75 21.37 -8.05
CA ALA A 57 -16.55 21.42 -7.23
C ALA A 57 -16.77 20.65 -5.91
N PRO A 58 -15.79 19.80 -5.47
CA PRO A 58 -15.86 19.14 -4.19
C PRO A 58 -15.93 20.15 -3.03
N LYS A 59 -16.87 19.94 -2.12
CA LYS A 59 -17.00 20.73 -0.88
C LYS A 59 -16.94 19.79 0.30
N ARG A 60 -16.12 20.14 1.30
CA ARG A 60 -16.08 19.39 2.55
C ARG A 60 -17.41 19.50 3.27
N LEU A 61 -17.95 18.36 3.71
CA LEU A 61 -19.28 18.28 4.31
C LEU A 61 -19.30 18.83 5.75
N THR A 62 -18.24 18.60 6.52
CA THR A 62 -18.15 18.96 7.94
C THR A 62 -16.94 19.84 8.22
N SER A 63 -16.85 20.38 9.45
CA SER A 63 -15.67 21.10 9.96
C SER A 63 -14.89 20.30 11.02
N SER A 64 -15.24 19.02 11.24
CA SER A 64 -14.63 18.16 12.26
C SER A 64 -13.14 17.97 12.04
N ASN A 65 -12.38 17.78 13.13
CA ASN A 65 -10.97 17.38 13.09
C ASN A 65 -10.76 15.86 13.14
N PHE A 66 -11.80 15.08 13.42
CA PHE A 66 -11.76 13.63 13.40
C PHE A 66 -11.65 13.09 11.97
N GLY A 67 -11.07 11.91 11.81
CA GLY A 67 -11.22 11.13 10.60
C GLY A 67 -12.68 10.80 10.33
N GLU A 68 -13.12 10.91 9.09
CA GLU A 68 -14.47 10.67 8.63
C GLU A 68 -14.43 9.68 7.47
N PHE A 69 -15.22 8.61 7.55
CA PHE A 69 -15.11 7.47 6.64
C PHE A 69 -16.49 6.95 6.25
N GLU A 70 -16.56 6.23 5.12
CA GLU A 70 -17.68 5.42 4.69
C GLU A 70 -19.02 6.17 4.66
N PRO A 71 -19.16 7.23 3.83
CA PRO A 71 -20.40 7.97 3.72
C PRO A 71 -21.52 7.12 3.12
N ALA A 72 -22.72 7.20 3.71
CA ALA A 72 -23.93 6.53 3.24
C ALA A 72 -25.10 7.52 3.17
N TRP A 73 -25.76 7.57 2.02
CA TRP A 73 -26.90 8.45 1.80
C TRP A 73 -28.17 7.91 2.44
N SER A 74 -28.98 8.79 3.07
CA SER A 74 -30.36 8.45 3.38
C SER A 74 -31.18 8.27 2.09
N PRO A 75 -32.20 7.38 2.08
CA PRO A 75 -32.98 7.11 0.87
C PRO A 75 -33.67 8.35 0.26
N ASP A 76 -33.98 9.36 1.08
CA ASP A 76 -34.54 10.64 0.66
C ASP A 76 -33.49 11.66 0.19
N GLY A 77 -32.19 11.30 0.29
CA GLY A 77 -31.06 12.17 -0.08
C GLY A 77 -30.84 13.38 0.83
N GLN A 78 -31.53 13.49 1.97
CA GLN A 78 -31.41 14.64 2.86
C GLN A 78 -30.24 14.57 3.82
N TYR A 79 -29.79 13.35 4.18
CA TYR A 79 -28.70 13.13 5.13
C TYR A 79 -27.62 12.21 4.55
N ILE A 80 -26.41 12.37 5.08
CA ILE A 80 -25.30 11.45 4.89
C ILE A 80 -24.88 10.96 6.28
N ALA A 81 -24.95 9.65 6.51
CA ALA A 81 -24.33 9.00 7.65
C ALA A 81 -22.87 8.71 7.34
N TYR A 82 -22.00 8.76 8.34
CA TYR A 82 -20.58 8.48 8.21
C TYR A 82 -20.01 8.07 9.55
N THR A 83 -18.91 7.30 9.53
CA THR A 83 -18.19 6.95 10.74
C THR A 83 -17.09 7.96 11.04
N THR A 84 -16.79 8.16 12.32
CA THR A 84 -15.64 8.98 12.74
C THR A 84 -14.67 8.14 13.53
N TRP A 85 -13.39 8.51 13.43
CA TRP A 85 -12.34 7.92 14.24
C TRP A 85 -11.27 8.96 14.57
N ALA A 86 -10.87 8.99 15.86
CA ALA A 86 -9.71 9.74 16.32
C ALA A 86 -9.05 8.96 17.46
N ASP A 87 -7.83 8.52 17.26
CA ASP A 87 -6.97 7.79 18.20
C ASP A 87 -7.64 6.57 18.86
N THR A 88 -8.56 6.81 19.77
CA THR A 88 -9.23 5.79 20.61
C THR A 88 -10.75 5.88 20.56
N ILE A 89 -11.28 6.90 19.91
CA ILE A 89 -12.69 7.26 19.98
C ILE A 89 -13.29 7.30 18.58
N GLY A 90 -14.37 6.57 18.37
CA GLY A 90 -15.15 6.61 17.14
C GLY A 90 -16.66 6.57 17.43
N TYR A 91 -17.42 7.14 16.50
CA TYR A 91 -18.87 7.21 16.56
C TYR A 91 -19.48 7.10 15.17
N LEU A 92 -20.74 6.70 15.11
CA LEU A 92 -21.56 6.89 13.93
C LEU A 92 -22.25 8.26 14.03
N ASN A 93 -22.19 9.02 12.94
CA ASN A 93 -22.72 10.38 12.84
C ASN A 93 -23.56 10.51 11.58
N ARG A 94 -24.37 11.56 11.50
CA ARG A 94 -25.00 12.01 10.26
C ARG A 94 -24.94 13.54 10.14
N MET A 95 -25.00 14.02 8.91
CA MET A 95 -25.01 15.45 8.57
C MET A 95 -26.03 15.67 7.45
N ARG A 96 -26.64 16.85 7.40
CA ARG A 96 -27.44 17.24 6.23
C ARG A 96 -26.55 17.24 5.00
N SER A 97 -27.04 16.68 3.93
CA SER A 97 -26.28 16.48 2.68
C SER A 97 -25.96 17.79 1.95
N ASP A 98 -26.65 18.88 2.29
CA ASP A 98 -26.35 20.23 1.81
C ASP A 98 -25.28 20.95 2.63
N GLY A 99 -24.77 20.32 3.70
CA GLY A 99 -23.78 20.88 4.61
C GLY A 99 -24.36 21.88 5.62
N SER A 100 -25.68 22.06 5.68
CA SER A 100 -26.32 22.98 6.64
C SER A 100 -26.45 22.31 8.02
N GLY A 101 -26.44 23.14 9.07
CA GLY A 101 -26.57 22.68 10.46
C GLY A 101 -25.26 22.13 11.05
N GLN A 102 -25.40 21.34 12.09
CA GLN A 102 -24.26 20.68 12.77
C GLN A 102 -24.35 19.17 12.63
N PRO A 103 -23.20 18.46 12.60
CA PRO A 103 -23.19 17.01 12.63
C PRO A 103 -23.92 16.48 13.88
N GLN A 104 -24.79 15.50 13.67
CA GLN A 104 -25.48 14.79 14.74
C GLN A 104 -24.79 13.47 15.02
N ARG A 105 -24.33 13.26 16.25
CA ARG A 105 -23.86 11.96 16.72
C ARG A 105 -25.06 11.04 16.91
N LEU A 106 -25.02 9.85 16.31
CA LEU A 106 -26.10 8.87 16.34
C LEU A 106 -25.93 7.83 17.45
N THR A 107 -24.70 7.56 17.88
CA THR A 107 -24.42 6.53 18.88
C THR A 107 -23.96 7.14 20.21
N PRO A 108 -24.56 6.76 21.34
CA PRO A 108 -24.14 7.25 22.66
C PRO A 108 -22.77 6.67 23.07
N GLN A 109 -22.51 5.37 22.75
CA GLN A 109 -21.26 4.70 23.11
C GLN A 109 -20.21 4.90 22.03
N GLN A 110 -18.97 5.09 22.50
CA GLN A 110 -17.79 5.06 21.65
C GLN A 110 -17.49 3.63 21.17
N GLY A 111 -16.87 3.49 20.02
CA GLY A 111 -16.44 2.21 19.46
C GLY A 111 -15.78 2.40 18.11
N LEU A 112 -15.27 1.31 17.56
CA LEU A 112 -14.94 1.26 16.14
C LEU A 112 -16.22 0.95 15.37
N TRP A 113 -16.75 1.96 14.67
CA TRP A 113 -17.94 1.85 13.84
C TRP A 113 -17.52 1.82 12.38
N SER A 114 -18.14 0.93 11.58
CA SER A 114 -17.85 0.81 10.15
C SER A 114 -19.07 0.34 9.36
N ASN A 115 -19.02 0.53 8.04
CA ASN A 115 -20.00 0.08 7.06
C ASN A 115 -21.44 0.51 7.37
N PRO A 116 -21.73 1.80 7.59
CA PRO A 116 -23.09 2.26 7.81
C PRO A 116 -23.93 2.13 6.53
N GLU A 117 -25.12 1.55 6.64
CA GLU A 117 -26.04 1.40 5.53
C GLU A 117 -27.47 1.73 5.98
N TYR A 118 -28.12 2.68 5.32
CA TYR A 118 -29.52 2.98 5.59
C TYR A 118 -30.44 1.88 5.11
N THR A 119 -31.47 1.58 5.89
CA THR A 119 -32.57 0.74 5.44
C THR A 119 -33.35 1.42 4.32
N PRO A 120 -34.02 0.67 3.41
CA PRO A 120 -34.78 1.27 2.29
C PRO A 120 -35.86 2.26 2.70
N ASN A 121 -36.45 2.11 3.91
CA ASN A 121 -37.43 3.05 4.46
C ASN A 121 -36.82 4.23 5.22
N GLY A 122 -35.48 4.28 5.35
CA GLY A 122 -34.76 5.39 6.00
C GLY A 122 -34.84 5.44 7.53
N ASN A 123 -35.57 4.51 8.19
CA ASN A 123 -35.82 4.59 9.63
C ASN A 123 -34.68 4.05 10.50
N ARG A 124 -33.79 3.23 9.93
CA ARG A 124 -32.67 2.58 10.62
C ARG A 124 -31.39 2.70 9.82
N ILE A 125 -30.28 2.56 10.52
CA ILE A 125 -28.94 2.39 9.96
C ILE A 125 -28.40 1.07 10.52
N VAL A 126 -27.95 0.18 9.66
CA VAL A 126 -27.20 -1.01 10.04
C VAL A 126 -25.71 -0.68 9.92
N ALA A 127 -24.92 -1.07 10.90
CA ALA A 127 -23.48 -0.86 10.91
C ALA A 127 -22.76 -2.00 11.65
N THR A 128 -21.47 -2.11 11.45
CA THR A 128 -20.58 -2.97 12.25
C THR A 128 -20.05 -2.17 13.44
N ARG A 129 -20.07 -2.76 14.63
CA ARG A 129 -19.47 -2.20 15.85
C ARG A 129 -18.41 -3.14 16.37
N ALA A 130 -17.23 -2.63 16.70
CA ALA A 130 -16.16 -3.38 17.35
C ALA A 130 -15.55 -2.58 18.51
N PRO A 131 -14.91 -3.24 19.50
CA PRO A 131 -14.21 -2.54 20.57
C PRO A 131 -13.05 -1.70 20.01
N SER A 132 -12.93 -0.44 20.43
CA SER A 132 -11.84 0.46 20.03
C SER A 132 -10.45 -0.15 20.30
N ARG A 133 -10.30 -0.89 21.41
CA ARG A 133 -9.05 -1.57 21.78
C ARG A 133 -8.58 -2.56 20.72
N ALA A 134 -9.49 -3.34 20.14
CA ALA A 134 -9.13 -4.31 19.10
C ALA A 134 -8.47 -3.65 17.88
N PHE A 135 -8.88 -2.43 17.54
CA PHE A 135 -8.28 -1.65 16.47
C PHE A 135 -6.95 -1.02 16.86
N ARG A 136 -6.80 -0.54 18.11
CA ARG A 136 -5.57 0.08 18.61
C ARG A 136 -4.38 -0.89 18.69
N VAL A 137 -4.65 -2.10 19.18
CA VAL A 137 -3.65 -3.10 19.55
C VAL A 137 -3.40 -4.12 18.43
N GLY A 138 -4.36 -4.31 17.53
CA GLY A 138 -4.25 -5.28 16.43
C GLY A 138 -3.14 -4.92 15.45
N GLY A 139 -2.26 -5.86 15.15
CA GLY A 139 -1.32 -5.76 14.03
C GLY A 139 -2.07 -5.51 12.73
N GLY A 140 -1.46 -4.78 11.76
CA GLY A 140 -2.07 -4.32 10.51
C GLY A 140 -2.49 -5.41 9.52
N GLY A 141 -3.20 -6.43 9.96
CA GLY A 141 -3.81 -7.46 9.12
C GLY A 141 -5.33 -7.36 9.20
N ARG A 142 -5.95 -7.25 8.06
CA ARG A 142 -7.39 -7.37 7.76
C ARG A 142 -8.29 -7.53 9.00
N GLY A 143 -9.01 -6.46 9.34
CA GLY A 143 -10.15 -6.48 10.24
C GLY A 143 -9.87 -7.11 11.60
N GLY A 144 -9.61 -6.30 12.61
CA GLY A 144 -9.56 -6.77 13.99
C GLY A 144 -10.77 -7.65 14.29
N GLY A 145 -10.54 -8.68 15.09
CA GLY A 145 -11.48 -9.75 15.37
C GLY A 145 -12.93 -9.30 15.59
N GLY A 146 -13.81 -10.04 15.01
CA GLY A 146 -15.23 -10.14 15.22
C GLY A 146 -15.97 -8.89 15.67
N GLY A 147 -16.40 -8.06 14.76
CA GLY A 147 -17.38 -7.01 15.05
C GLY A 147 -18.79 -7.58 15.14
N GLU A 148 -19.65 -6.86 15.85
CA GLU A 148 -21.08 -7.13 15.92
C GLU A 148 -21.79 -6.33 14.81
N LEU A 149 -22.67 -6.99 14.08
CA LEU A 149 -23.64 -6.31 13.25
C LEU A 149 -24.79 -5.82 14.13
N VAL A 150 -25.09 -4.52 14.05
CA VAL A 150 -26.12 -3.88 14.85
C VAL A 150 -26.97 -2.94 13.99
N TRP A 151 -28.18 -2.63 14.43
CA TRP A 151 -28.93 -1.53 13.85
C TRP A 151 -29.21 -0.43 14.89
N ILE A 152 -29.38 0.79 14.42
CA ILE A 152 -29.60 2.00 15.22
C ILE A 152 -30.75 2.77 14.56
N PRO A 153 -31.63 3.44 15.33
CA PRO A 153 -32.58 4.40 14.75
C PRO A 153 -31.84 5.46 13.94
N ALA A 154 -32.35 5.80 12.76
CA ALA A 154 -31.71 6.83 11.92
C ALA A 154 -31.64 8.21 12.60
N THR A 155 -32.44 8.45 13.62
CA THR A 155 -32.43 9.65 14.48
C THR A 155 -31.43 9.58 15.64
N GLY A 156 -30.76 8.44 15.80
CA GLY A 156 -29.85 8.16 16.90
C GLY A 156 -30.51 7.40 18.05
N GLY A 157 -29.69 6.74 18.85
CA GLY A 157 -30.12 5.97 20.01
C GLY A 157 -29.22 4.75 20.27
N GLU A 158 -29.70 3.85 21.12
CA GLU A 158 -29.01 2.61 21.46
C GLU A 158 -28.97 1.65 20.28
N ALA A 159 -27.84 0.95 20.14
CA ALA A 159 -27.66 -0.06 19.13
C ALA A 159 -28.32 -1.38 19.53
N THR A 160 -29.07 -1.96 18.59
CA THR A 160 -29.67 -3.29 18.76
C THR A 160 -28.83 -4.32 18.02
N PHE A 161 -28.45 -5.39 18.72
CA PHE A 161 -27.67 -6.49 18.17
C PHE A 161 -28.45 -7.28 17.10
N ILE A 162 -27.75 -7.66 16.01
CA ILE A 162 -28.28 -8.51 14.94
C ILE A 162 -27.52 -9.85 14.94
N ALA A 163 -26.20 -9.80 14.78
CA ALA A 163 -25.37 -11.00 14.64
C ALA A 163 -23.90 -10.74 14.99
N ASN A 164 -23.16 -11.78 15.37
CA ASN A 164 -21.71 -11.80 15.45
C ASN A 164 -21.11 -11.98 14.03
N ALA A 165 -21.33 -11.00 13.18
CA ALA A 165 -20.83 -11.01 11.83
C ALA A 165 -20.51 -9.57 11.43
N GLY A 166 -19.22 -9.23 11.45
CA GLY A 166 -18.78 -7.96 10.89
C GLY A 166 -18.75 -8.04 9.36
N GLY A 167 -18.89 -6.89 8.72
CA GLY A 167 -18.77 -6.75 7.27
C GLY A 167 -19.84 -5.86 6.67
N GLU A 168 -19.67 -5.57 5.39
CA GLU A 168 -20.65 -4.80 4.63
C GLU A 168 -21.94 -5.58 4.45
N VAL A 169 -23.05 -4.91 4.72
CA VAL A 169 -24.38 -5.42 4.39
C VAL A 169 -25.06 -4.50 3.41
N HIS A 170 -26.14 -5.00 2.80
CA HIS A 170 -26.96 -4.21 1.89
C HIS A 170 -28.41 -4.70 1.91
N PHE A 171 -29.27 -3.95 1.25
CA PHE A 171 -30.71 -4.22 1.19
C PHE A 171 -31.16 -4.36 -0.24
N SER A 172 -32.24 -5.10 -0.43
CA SER A 172 -32.94 -5.22 -1.72
C SER A 172 -34.39 -4.82 -1.57
N ARG A 173 -34.91 -4.10 -2.55
CA ARG A 173 -36.35 -3.78 -2.62
C ARG A 173 -37.22 -5.02 -2.88
N ARG A 174 -36.59 -6.09 -3.37
CA ARG A 174 -37.28 -7.34 -3.61
C ARG A 174 -37.70 -8.07 -2.35
N ASP A 175 -36.89 -7.96 -1.28
CA ASP A 175 -37.21 -8.51 0.04
C ASP A 175 -36.63 -7.63 1.16
N THR A 176 -37.43 -6.75 1.67
CA THR A 176 -37.06 -5.83 2.76
C THR A 176 -37.12 -6.48 4.15
N SER A 177 -37.58 -7.73 4.24
CA SER A 177 -37.58 -8.48 5.49
C SER A 177 -36.22 -9.09 5.83
N ARG A 178 -35.24 -9.02 4.91
CA ARG A 178 -33.93 -9.64 5.04
C ARG A 178 -32.78 -8.63 4.88
N ILE A 179 -31.69 -8.97 5.51
CA ILE A 179 -30.38 -8.29 5.36
C ILE A 179 -29.52 -9.18 4.47
N PHE A 180 -28.82 -8.60 3.50
CA PHE A 180 -27.92 -9.29 2.59
C PHE A 180 -26.48 -8.96 2.91
N GLY A 181 -25.57 -9.93 2.75
CA GLY A 181 -24.15 -9.74 2.98
C GLY A 181 -23.32 -10.69 2.12
N TYR A 182 -22.03 -10.47 2.11
CA TYR A 182 -21.03 -11.32 1.46
C TYR A 182 -19.91 -11.65 2.41
N ASN A 183 -19.48 -12.90 2.42
CA ASN A 183 -18.18 -13.29 2.96
C ASN A 183 -17.56 -14.44 2.15
N GLY A 184 -16.23 -14.53 2.17
CA GLY A 184 -15.49 -15.48 1.34
C GLY A 184 -15.78 -16.96 1.64
N GLN A 185 -16.31 -17.30 2.82
CA GLN A 185 -16.65 -18.68 3.20
C GLN A 185 -18.04 -19.07 2.74
N ARG A 186 -19.01 -18.16 2.88
CA ARG A 186 -20.43 -18.41 2.55
C ARG A 186 -20.83 -17.97 1.15
N GLY A 187 -20.09 -17.04 0.54
CA GLY A 187 -20.52 -16.33 -0.65
C GLY A 187 -21.52 -15.22 -0.34
N LEU A 188 -22.40 -14.92 -1.27
CA LEU A 188 -23.52 -14.02 -1.08
C LEU A 188 -24.64 -14.72 -0.30
N TYR A 189 -25.09 -14.10 0.78
CA TYR A 189 -26.08 -14.68 1.68
C TYR A 189 -27.12 -13.65 2.13
N SER A 190 -28.21 -14.12 2.71
CA SER A 190 -29.19 -13.29 3.40
C SER A 190 -29.53 -13.87 4.77
N MET A 191 -29.99 -13.01 5.68
CA MET A 191 -30.44 -13.38 7.02
C MET A 191 -31.64 -12.54 7.43
N ARG A 192 -32.37 -12.98 8.45
CA ARG A 192 -33.41 -12.17 9.10
C ARG A 192 -32.80 -11.08 9.97
N TRP A 193 -33.63 -10.13 10.39
CA TRP A 193 -33.24 -9.00 11.27
C TRP A 193 -32.78 -9.42 12.67
N ASP A 194 -33.04 -10.65 13.06
CA ASP A 194 -32.57 -11.27 14.32
C ASP A 194 -31.28 -12.08 14.14
N GLY A 195 -30.68 -12.02 12.96
CA GLY A 195 -29.46 -12.78 12.63
C GLY A 195 -29.68 -14.26 12.34
N THR A 196 -30.94 -14.74 12.35
CA THR A 196 -31.31 -16.14 12.10
C THR A 196 -31.69 -16.39 10.64
N ASP A 197 -32.04 -17.65 10.30
CA ASP A 197 -32.47 -18.08 8.99
C ASP A 197 -31.52 -17.63 7.86
N ILE A 198 -30.23 -17.92 8.04
CA ILE A 198 -29.20 -17.58 7.04
C ILE A 198 -29.44 -18.48 5.81
N LYS A 199 -29.58 -17.84 4.65
CA LYS A 199 -29.74 -18.50 3.35
C LYS A 199 -28.62 -18.05 2.43
N ASN A 200 -27.83 -18.99 1.93
CA ASN A 200 -26.86 -18.69 0.90
C ASN A 200 -27.60 -18.48 -0.44
N ILE A 201 -27.11 -17.53 -1.24
CA ILE A 201 -27.72 -17.20 -2.54
C ILE A 201 -26.84 -17.75 -3.64
N LEU A 202 -25.51 -17.44 -3.54
CA LEU A 202 -24.58 -17.90 -4.54
C LEU A 202 -23.15 -17.89 -4.00
N ARG A 203 -22.34 -18.86 -4.41
CA ARG A 203 -20.89 -18.87 -4.18
C ARG A 203 -20.17 -18.35 -5.40
N MET A 204 -19.05 -17.67 -5.16
CA MET A 204 -18.21 -17.19 -6.24
C MET A 204 -16.80 -17.73 -6.07
N SER A 205 -16.37 -18.54 -7.03
CA SER A 205 -14.99 -18.99 -7.17
C SER A 205 -14.28 -18.17 -8.24
N GLY A 206 -12.99 -17.85 -8.03
CA GLY A 206 -12.15 -17.21 -9.04
C GLY A 206 -11.36 -18.27 -9.80
N GLY A 207 -11.24 -18.10 -11.10
CA GLY A 207 -10.37 -18.91 -11.95
C GLY A 207 -8.91 -18.47 -11.87
N GLY A 208 -8.19 -18.78 -10.80
CA GLY A 208 -6.78 -18.44 -10.70
C GLY A 208 -6.06 -19.35 -9.73
N GLY A 209 -5.07 -20.09 -10.20
CA GLY A 209 -4.23 -20.96 -9.43
C GLY A 209 -3.36 -20.17 -8.45
N GLY A 210 -3.32 -20.65 -7.18
CA GLY A 210 -2.48 -20.10 -6.16
C GLY A 210 -0.99 -20.21 -6.48
N GLY A 211 -0.31 -19.09 -6.60
CA GLY A 211 1.14 -18.98 -6.50
C GLY A 211 1.49 -18.52 -5.10
N GLY A 212 2.42 -19.20 -4.44
CA GLY A 212 2.83 -18.94 -3.07
C GLY A 212 3.33 -17.51 -2.87
N GLY A 213 2.84 -16.88 -1.80
CA GLY A 213 3.25 -15.55 -1.38
C GLY A 213 2.07 -14.59 -1.21
N GLY A 214 1.19 -14.81 -0.21
CA GLY A 214 0.25 -13.79 0.29
C GLY A 214 -0.88 -13.35 -0.64
N GLY A 215 -1.04 -13.96 -1.80
CA GLY A 215 -2.16 -13.71 -2.72
C GLY A 215 -3.39 -14.51 -2.31
N GLY A 216 -4.49 -13.82 -1.99
CA GLY A 216 -5.76 -14.42 -1.59
C GLY A 216 -6.28 -15.47 -2.58
N GLY A 217 -6.77 -16.56 -2.06
CA GLY A 217 -7.34 -17.65 -2.86
C GLY A 217 -8.49 -17.18 -3.76
N GLY A 218 -8.58 -17.79 -4.90
CA GLY A 218 -9.35 -17.53 -6.08
C GLY A 218 -10.86 -17.33 -5.95
N GLY A 219 -11.37 -16.48 -5.05
CA GLY A 219 -12.78 -16.13 -4.95
C GLY A 219 -13.02 -14.64 -5.04
N ALA A 220 -14.26 -14.22 -5.08
CA ALA A 220 -14.59 -12.81 -4.97
C ALA A 220 -14.18 -12.27 -3.59
N SER A 221 -13.62 -11.08 -3.55
CA SER A 221 -13.30 -10.38 -2.30
C SER A 221 -14.50 -9.61 -1.76
N TRP A 222 -15.45 -9.28 -2.63
CA TRP A 222 -16.63 -8.49 -2.33
C TRP A 222 -17.74 -8.80 -3.33
N ALA A 223 -18.99 -8.76 -2.87
CA ALA A 223 -20.14 -8.85 -3.77
C ALA A 223 -21.40 -8.22 -3.17
N ARG A 224 -22.24 -7.63 -4.04
CA ARG A 224 -23.45 -6.93 -3.63
C ARG A 224 -24.57 -7.13 -4.66
N LEU A 225 -25.80 -7.39 -4.20
CA LEU A 225 -27.00 -7.36 -5.04
C LEU A 225 -27.28 -5.94 -5.52
N SER A 226 -27.85 -5.83 -6.71
CA SER A 226 -28.50 -4.60 -7.15
C SER A 226 -29.66 -4.23 -6.22
N PRO A 227 -30.04 -2.95 -6.11
CA PRO A 227 -31.16 -2.53 -5.27
C PRO A 227 -32.49 -3.22 -5.56
N ASP A 228 -32.75 -3.65 -6.81
CA ASP A 228 -33.92 -4.42 -7.18
C ASP A 228 -33.77 -5.94 -6.92
N GLY A 229 -32.57 -6.41 -6.58
CA GLY A 229 -32.30 -7.82 -6.24
C GLY A 229 -32.21 -8.76 -7.42
N THR A 230 -32.03 -8.25 -8.63
CA THR A 230 -31.98 -9.07 -9.85
C THR A 230 -30.58 -9.39 -10.34
N HIS A 231 -29.60 -8.57 -9.98
CA HIS A 231 -28.22 -8.65 -10.46
C HIS A 231 -27.22 -8.69 -9.31
N VAL A 232 -25.99 -9.15 -9.56
CA VAL A 232 -24.87 -9.09 -8.61
C VAL A 232 -23.70 -8.34 -9.25
N LEU A 233 -23.12 -7.44 -8.49
CA LEU A 233 -21.79 -6.87 -8.73
C LEU A 233 -20.80 -7.57 -7.82
N ALA A 234 -19.71 -8.09 -8.38
CA ALA A 234 -18.67 -8.79 -7.64
C ALA A 234 -17.30 -8.25 -7.97
N GLN A 235 -16.40 -8.22 -6.98
CA GLN A 235 -15.00 -7.90 -7.18
C GLN A 235 -14.13 -9.14 -7.02
N VAL A 236 -13.34 -9.45 -8.05
CA VAL A 236 -12.35 -10.53 -8.05
C VAL A 236 -10.99 -9.90 -8.35
N ASN A 237 -10.05 -10.06 -7.45
CA ASN A 237 -8.78 -9.31 -7.47
C ASN A 237 -9.06 -7.79 -7.52
N LEU A 238 -8.66 -7.12 -8.59
CA LEU A 238 -8.90 -5.69 -8.80
C LEU A 238 -10.02 -5.41 -9.81
N ASP A 239 -10.62 -6.44 -10.41
CA ASP A 239 -11.61 -6.31 -11.47
C ASP A 239 -13.04 -6.46 -10.97
N LEU A 240 -13.98 -5.75 -11.61
CA LEU A 240 -15.41 -5.85 -11.37
C LEU A 240 -16.07 -6.73 -12.41
N PHE A 241 -17.02 -7.53 -11.93
CA PHE A 241 -17.85 -8.42 -12.72
C PHE A 241 -19.32 -8.18 -12.42
N TYR A 242 -20.11 -8.07 -13.49
CA TYR A 242 -21.56 -8.00 -13.45
C TYR A 242 -22.13 -9.38 -13.78
N ILE A 243 -23.08 -9.84 -12.97
CA ILE A 243 -23.77 -11.13 -13.10
C ILE A 243 -25.25 -10.82 -13.18
N PRO A 244 -25.89 -11.03 -14.37
CA PRO A 244 -27.35 -10.86 -14.54
C PRO A 244 -28.15 -12.04 -13.97
N ASP A 245 -29.41 -11.79 -13.73
CA ASP A 245 -30.45 -12.83 -13.46
C ASP A 245 -30.10 -13.82 -12.34
N VAL A 246 -29.69 -13.28 -11.21
CA VAL A 246 -29.28 -14.08 -10.05
C VAL A 246 -30.47 -14.85 -9.46
N PRO A 247 -30.32 -16.17 -9.17
CA PRO A 247 -31.36 -16.96 -8.56
C PRO A 247 -31.72 -16.45 -7.17
N TRP A 248 -33.01 -16.44 -6.87
CA TRP A 248 -33.49 -16.09 -5.55
C TRP A 248 -33.36 -17.25 -4.56
N PRO A 249 -33.12 -17.01 -3.26
CA PRO A 249 -32.96 -18.09 -2.28
C PRO A 249 -34.15 -19.05 -2.24
N GLY A 250 -33.91 -20.33 -2.45
CA GLY A 250 -34.95 -21.37 -2.41
C GLY A 250 -34.64 -22.65 -3.19
N GLY A 251 -33.54 -22.64 -3.96
CA GLY A 251 -33.03 -23.80 -4.70
C GLY A 251 -31.63 -24.26 -4.25
N THR A 252 -31.03 -25.13 -5.06
CA THR A 252 -29.60 -25.47 -4.90
C THR A 252 -28.76 -24.24 -5.12
N GLU A 253 -27.84 -23.98 -4.17
CA GLU A 253 -26.91 -22.87 -4.21
C GLU A 253 -25.96 -22.99 -5.41
N PRO A 254 -26.01 -22.10 -6.41
CA PRO A 254 -25.11 -22.18 -7.54
C PRO A 254 -23.72 -21.70 -7.15
N THR A 255 -22.70 -22.32 -7.72
CA THR A 255 -21.33 -21.80 -7.67
C THR A 255 -21.00 -21.18 -9.02
N ILE A 256 -20.73 -19.89 -9.04
CA ILE A 256 -20.31 -19.15 -10.23
C ILE A 256 -18.79 -19.01 -10.21
N THR A 257 -18.14 -19.47 -11.27
CA THR A 257 -16.72 -19.17 -11.49
C THR A 257 -16.63 -17.82 -12.19
N VAL A 258 -16.12 -16.82 -11.47
CA VAL A 258 -15.91 -15.49 -11.99
C VAL A 258 -14.45 -15.40 -12.44
N GLY A 259 -14.22 -15.11 -13.70
CA GLY A 259 -12.89 -14.99 -14.29
C GLY A 259 -12.96 -15.04 -15.80
N GLU A 260 -11.88 -14.64 -16.45
CA GLU A 260 -11.77 -14.81 -17.90
C GLU A 260 -11.65 -16.29 -18.24
N GLY A 261 -12.67 -16.87 -18.86
CA GLY A 261 -12.59 -18.19 -19.50
C GLY A 261 -11.44 -18.18 -20.52
N ARG A 262 -10.76 -19.32 -20.74
CA ARG A 262 -9.71 -19.52 -21.76
C ARG A 262 -10.23 -19.36 -23.20
N GLY A 263 -11.02 -18.32 -23.49
CA GLY A 263 -11.57 -18.02 -24.79
C GLY A 263 -11.56 -16.53 -25.05
N GLY A 264 -10.62 -16.08 -25.87
CA GLY A 264 -10.44 -14.66 -26.20
C GLY A 264 -11.64 -14.08 -26.93
N GLY A 265 -11.91 -12.84 -26.69
CA GLY A 265 -12.81 -11.98 -27.44
C GLY A 265 -13.72 -11.17 -26.52
N GLY A 266 -13.53 -9.85 -26.47
CA GLY A 266 -14.38 -8.89 -25.77
C GLY A 266 -15.81 -8.91 -26.32
N GLY A 267 -16.65 -9.62 -25.69
CA GLY A 267 -18.09 -9.74 -25.83
C GLY A 267 -18.56 -10.42 -24.56
N ALA A 268 -19.84 -10.31 -24.18
CA ALA A 268 -20.38 -11.06 -23.06
C ALA A 268 -19.89 -12.53 -23.15
N ALA A 269 -18.80 -12.83 -22.45
CA ALA A 269 -18.23 -14.16 -22.50
C ALA A 269 -19.27 -15.08 -21.87
N ALA A 270 -19.81 -15.99 -22.64
CA ALA A 270 -20.40 -17.18 -22.07
C ALA A 270 -19.38 -17.71 -21.06
N GLY A 271 -19.79 -17.92 -19.83
CA GLY A 271 -18.95 -18.53 -18.79
C GLY A 271 -18.33 -19.84 -19.31
N PRO A 272 -17.33 -20.39 -18.59
CA PRO A 272 -16.77 -21.69 -18.94
C PRO A 272 -17.88 -22.69 -19.21
N PRO A 273 -17.69 -23.66 -20.14
CA PRO A 273 -18.72 -24.67 -20.46
C PRO A 273 -19.23 -25.31 -19.16
N GLY A 274 -20.54 -25.23 -18.93
CA GLY A 274 -21.19 -25.75 -17.72
C GLY A 274 -21.58 -24.72 -16.67
N GLN A 275 -21.51 -23.40 -16.96
CA GLN A 275 -22.01 -22.34 -16.06
C GLN A 275 -23.42 -21.89 -16.49
N ASP A 276 -24.35 -21.89 -15.51
CA ASP A 276 -25.74 -21.48 -15.73
C ASP A 276 -25.92 -19.95 -15.77
N PHE A 277 -24.87 -19.18 -15.44
CA PHE A 277 -24.92 -17.70 -15.30
C PHE A 277 -23.78 -17.03 -16.03
N PRO A 278 -24.06 -16.19 -17.04
CA PRO A 278 -23.05 -15.41 -17.71
C PRO A 278 -22.52 -14.30 -16.77
N SER A 279 -21.21 -14.09 -16.71
CA SER A 279 -20.61 -12.95 -16.05
C SER A 279 -19.94 -12.03 -17.07
N ARG A 280 -19.99 -10.72 -16.80
CA ARG A 280 -19.38 -9.70 -17.64
C ARG A 280 -18.32 -8.95 -16.86
N LYS A 281 -17.08 -8.93 -17.33
CA LYS A 281 -16.02 -8.07 -16.82
C LYS A 281 -16.28 -6.61 -17.21
N LEU A 282 -16.25 -5.70 -16.24
CA LEU A 282 -16.55 -4.28 -16.44
C LEU A 282 -15.30 -3.40 -16.57
N THR A 283 -14.15 -3.87 -16.07
CA THR A 283 -12.94 -3.07 -15.93
C THR A 283 -11.77 -3.69 -16.69
N ASP A 284 -10.92 -2.82 -17.24
CA ASP A 284 -9.65 -3.21 -17.85
C ASP A 284 -8.46 -2.90 -16.94
N ILE A 285 -8.58 -1.84 -16.12
CA ILE A 285 -7.52 -1.31 -15.26
C ILE A 285 -7.77 -1.56 -13.77
N GLY A 286 -8.87 -2.25 -13.44
CA GLY A 286 -9.32 -2.48 -12.08
C GLY A 286 -10.28 -1.41 -11.55
N ALA A 287 -10.73 -1.60 -10.32
CA ALA A 287 -11.67 -0.72 -9.63
C ALA A 287 -11.48 -0.77 -8.12
N GLN A 288 -11.94 0.28 -7.45
CA GLN A 288 -11.98 0.42 -6.00
C GLN A 288 -13.32 1.02 -5.59
N PHE A 289 -13.77 0.69 -4.39
CA PHE A 289 -15.00 1.27 -3.83
C PHE A 289 -16.20 1.18 -4.77
N PRO A 290 -16.58 -0.03 -5.24
CA PRO A 290 -17.70 -0.21 -6.16
C PRO A 290 -19.03 0.03 -5.44
N SER A 291 -20.00 0.60 -6.16
CA SER A 291 -21.35 0.81 -5.65
C SER A 291 -22.41 0.74 -6.76
N TRP A 292 -23.63 0.38 -6.39
CA TRP A 292 -24.79 0.50 -7.26
C TRP A 292 -25.42 1.89 -7.12
N ALA A 293 -25.86 2.45 -8.23
CA ALA A 293 -26.87 3.52 -8.16
C ALA A 293 -28.24 2.95 -7.76
N SER A 294 -29.12 3.81 -7.26
CA SER A 294 -30.47 3.43 -6.84
C SER A 294 -31.36 2.88 -7.97
N ASP A 295 -30.99 3.15 -9.23
CA ASP A 295 -31.71 2.71 -10.44
C ASP A 295 -31.51 1.24 -10.78
N SER A 296 -30.57 0.54 -10.14
CA SER A 296 -30.15 -0.84 -10.43
C SER A 296 -29.57 -1.06 -11.84
N LYS A 297 -29.26 -0.01 -12.57
CA LYS A 297 -28.78 -0.02 -13.95
C LYS A 297 -27.40 0.59 -14.11
N THR A 298 -27.04 1.44 -13.15
CA THR A 298 -25.81 2.21 -13.17
C THR A 298 -24.87 1.71 -12.07
N ILE A 299 -23.63 1.42 -12.44
CA ILE A 299 -22.56 0.98 -11.53
C ILE A 299 -21.51 2.07 -11.45
N HIS A 300 -21.07 2.38 -10.23
CA HIS A 300 -20.06 3.35 -9.92
C HIS A 300 -18.85 2.68 -9.28
N TRP A 301 -17.65 3.19 -9.54
CA TRP A 301 -16.43 2.83 -8.82
C TRP A 301 -15.41 3.95 -8.90
N SER A 302 -14.38 3.87 -8.08
CA SER A 302 -13.25 4.79 -8.14
C SER A 302 -11.96 4.03 -8.47
N ILE A 303 -10.95 4.74 -8.92
CA ILE A 303 -9.56 4.30 -9.03
C ILE A 303 -8.65 5.53 -8.92
N GLY A 304 -7.80 5.57 -7.89
CA GLY A 304 -7.09 6.79 -7.54
C GLY A 304 -8.09 7.94 -7.33
N ASN A 305 -7.90 9.07 -7.99
CA ASN A 305 -8.83 10.21 -7.95
C ASN A 305 -9.85 10.25 -9.10
N ALA A 306 -9.95 9.17 -9.88
CA ALA A 306 -10.96 9.03 -10.90
C ALA A 306 -12.22 8.37 -10.33
N HIS A 307 -13.38 8.81 -10.78
CA HIS A 307 -14.68 8.19 -10.56
C HIS A 307 -15.27 7.77 -11.88
N ALA A 308 -15.65 6.51 -12.01
CA ALA A 308 -16.15 5.90 -13.22
C ALA A 308 -17.63 5.50 -13.07
N VAL A 309 -18.39 5.65 -14.13
CA VAL A 309 -19.81 5.32 -14.21
C VAL A 309 -20.04 4.43 -15.41
N TYR A 310 -20.65 3.28 -15.18
CA TYR A 310 -20.97 2.28 -16.18
C TYR A 310 -22.47 2.06 -16.27
N ASP A 311 -23.04 2.35 -17.41
CA ASP A 311 -24.45 2.15 -17.72
C ASP A 311 -24.64 0.79 -18.41
N ILE A 312 -25.33 -0.12 -17.75
CA ILE A 312 -25.52 -1.50 -18.20
C ILE A 312 -26.34 -1.55 -19.49
N GLU A 313 -27.42 -0.77 -19.59
CA GLU A 313 -28.30 -0.77 -20.75
C GLU A 313 -27.58 -0.24 -22.00
N ARG A 314 -26.83 0.85 -21.84
CA ARG A 314 -25.98 1.37 -22.93
C ARG A 314 -24.89 0.41 -23.33
N ALA A 315 -24.32 -0.30 -22.38
CA ALA A 315 -23.29 -1.30 -22.66
C ALA A 315 -23.87 -2.49 -23.45
N ILE A 316 -25.03 -2.97 -23.10
CA ILE A 316 -25.74 -4.03 -23.83
C ILE A 316 -26.07 -3.56 -25.26
N ALA A 317 -26.65 -2.36 -25.40
CA ALA A 317 -26.95 -1.78 -26.69
C ALA A 317 -25.69 -1.58 -27.57
N PHE A 318 -24.59 -1.19 -26.98
CA PHE A 318 -23.29 -1.06 -27.67
C PHE A 318 -22.80 -2.40 -28.19
N ASP A 319 -22.81 -3.44 -27.34
CA ASP A 319 -22.40 -4.80 -27.74
C ASP A 319 -23.27 -5.34 -28.89
N ASP A 320 -24.57 -5.09 -28.84
CA ASP A 320 -25.49 -5.47 -29.91
C ASP A 320 -25.17 -4.75 -31.22
N SER A 321 -24.75 -3.48 -31.13
CA SER A 321 -24.29 -2.72 -32.29
C SER A 321 -23.00 -3.28 -32.89
N VAL A 322 -22.05 -3.64 -32.02
CA VAL A 322 -20.78 -4.27 -32.43
C VAL A 322 -20.99 -5.63 -33.05
N ARG A 323 -21.89 -6.46 -32.48
CA ARG A 323 -22.24 -7.76 -33.02
C ARG A 323 -22.89 -7.65 -34.40
N ARG A 324 -23.81 -6.70 -34.59
CA ARG A 324 -24.44 -6.45 -35.90
C ARG A 324 -23.44 -6.00 -36.95
N ALA A 325 -22.45 -5.15 -36.55
CA ALA A 325 -21.41 -4.70 -37.45
C ALA A 325 -20.35 -5.78 -37.75
N ASN A 326 -20.23 -6.78 -36.93
CA ASN A 326 -19.24 -7.86 -37.04
C ASN A 326 -19.94 -9.24 -36.88
N PRO A 327 -20.82 -9.64 -37.84
CA PRO A 327 -21.50 -10.91 -37.72
C PRO A 327 -20.50 -12.08 -37.66
N PRO A 328 -20.78 -13.16 -36.90
CA PRO A 328 -19.96 -14.36 -36.93
C PRO A 328 -19.85 -14.85 -38.39
N ARG A 329 -18.62 -15.16 -38.84
CA ARG A 329 -18.46 -15.85 -40.12
C ARG A 329 -19.21 -17.17 -40.04
N ALA A 330 -20.14 -17.38 -40.93
CA ALA A 330 -20.80 -18.66 -41.05
C ALA A 330 -19.74 -19.75 -41.13
N ALA A 331 -19.83 -20.74 -40.28
CA ALA A 331 -19.00 -21.92 -40.37
C ALA A 331 -19.29 -22.59 -41.73
N GLY A 332 -18.49 -22.25 -42.72
CA GLY A 332 -18.58 -22.87 -44.05
C GLY A 332 -18.28 -24.34 -43.88
N GLY A 333 -19.30 -25.19 -44.05
CA GLY A 333 -19.13 -26.60 -44.20
C GLY A 333 -18.31 -26.90 -45.48
N GLY A 334 -17.17 -27.55 -45.31
CA GLY A 334 -16.28 -27.93 -46.37
C GLY A 334 -15.11 -28.73 -45.81
N GLY A 335 -15.31 -30.06 -45.74
CA GLY A 335 -14.23 -31.01 -45.42
C GLY A 335 -13.15 -30.95 -46.52
N GLY A 336 -11.91 -30.97 -46.12
CA GLY A 336 -10.73 -31.08 -46.98
C GLY A 336 -9.50 -31.16 -46.11
N ALA A 337 -9.06 -32.36 -45.78
CA ALA A 337 -7.78 -32.60 -45.16
C ALA A 337 -6.70 -32.22 -46.16
N ASP A 338 -5.90 -31.20 -45.83
CA ASP A 338 -4.53 -31.14 -46.30
C ASP A 338 -3.63 -30.49 -45.25
N SER A 339 -2.79 -31.32 -44.71
CA SER A 339 -1.83 -30.97 -43.66
C SER A 339 -0.51 -30.70 -44.32
N THR A 340 -0.20 -29.41 -44.59
CA THR A 340 1.21 -28.93 -44.72
C THR A 340 1.22 -27.45 -45.12
N ALA A 341 1.33 -26.58 -44.12
CA ALA A 341 2.02 -25.30 -44.25
C ALA A 341 1.92 -24.54 -42.90
N GLY A 342 3.03 -24.02 -42.42
CA GLY A 342 3.18 -23.28 -41.18
C GLY A 342 2.16 -22.15 -41.05
N GLY A 343 1.16 -22.37 -40.20
CA GLY A 343 0.09 -21.41 -39.94
C GLY A 343 0.51 -20.44 -38.83
N GLY A 344 0.77 -19.21 -39.25
CA GLY A 344 0.72 -18.08 -38.37
C GLY A 344 -0.63 -18.05 -37.66
N ARG A 345 -0.66 -18.08 -36.33
CA ARG A 345 -1.84 -17.89 -35.49
C ARG A 345 -2.46 -16.54 -35.81
N GLY A 346 -3.48 -16.54 -36.65
CA GLY A 346 -4.29 -15.37 -36.91
C GLY A 346 -4.81 -14.82 -35.58
N GLY A 347 -4.33 -13.67 -35.15
CA GLY A 347 -4.77 -13.02 -33.93
C GLY A 347 -6.29 -12.80 -34.01
N ALA A 348 -7.02 -13.26 -32.99
CA ALA A 348 -8.45 -12.99 -32.88
C ALA A 348 -8.63 -11.45 -32.90
N ARG A 349 -9.51 -10.99 -33.79
CA ARG A 349 -9.82 -9.56 -33.92
C ARG A 349 -10.43 -9.08 -32.60
N VAL A 350 -9.77 -8.17 -31.91
CA VAL A 350 -10.31 -7.53 -30.71
C VAL A 350 -11.44 -6.60 -31.14
N LEU A 351 -12.66 -6.91 -30.70
CA LEU A 351 -13.82 -6.06 -30.94
C LEU A 351 -13.85 -4.91 -29.95
N PRO A 352 -14.40 -3.73 -30.36
CA PRO A 352 -14.56 -2.61 -29.43
C PRO A 352 -15.43 -3.01 -28.23
N ALA A 353 -15.05 -2.55 -27.04
CA ALA A 353 -15.83 -2.73 -25.80
C ALA A 353 -16.41 -1.39 -25.34
N TYR A 354 -17.58 -1.42 -24.70
CA TYR A 354 -18.15 -0.26 -24.05
C TYR A 354 -17.23 0.26 -22.94
N LYS A 355 -16.98 1.56 -22.90
CA LYS A 355 -16.13 2.20 -21.89
C LYS A 355 -16.99 2.98 -20.89
N PRO A 356 -16.64 2.91 -19.60
CA PRO A 356 -17.28 3.75 -18.58
C PRO A 356 -17.02 5.22 -18.85
N VAL A 357 -17.90 6.07 -18.35
CA VAL A 357 -17.68 7.52 -18.32
C VAL A 357 -16.82 7.84 -17.09
N GLU A 358 -15.66 8.44 -17.30
CA GLU A 358 -14.71 8.77 -16.23
C GLU A 358 -14.70 10.27 -15.94
N THR A 359 -14.68 10.62 -14.66
CA THR A 359 -14.52 11.98 -14.16
C THR A 359 -13.35 12.05 -13.18
N ARG A 360 -12.33 12.89 -13.44
CA ARG A 360 -11.23 13.15 -12.50
C ARG A 360 -11.68 14.15 -11.45
N ILE A 361 -11.76 13.72 -10.19
CA ILE A 361 -12.16 14.53 -9.06
C ILE A 361 -10.90 15.15 -8.46
N ARG A 362 -10.87 16.50 -8.43
CA ARG A 362 -9.69 17.24 -7.97
C ARG A 362 -9.97 17.87 -6.60
N VAL A 363 -9.40 17.30 -5.57
CA VAL A 363 -9.30 17.91 -4.25
C VAL A 363 -7.87 18.41 -4.07
N THR A 364 -7.71 19.70 -3.81
CA THR A 364 -6.40 20.32 -3.60
C THR A 364 -6.14 20.47 -2.11
N ALA A 365 -4.95 20.09 -1.66
CA ALA A 365 -4.50 20.21 -0.28
C ALA A 365 -3.21 21.04 -0.17
N PRO A 366 -2.97 21.76 0.94
CA PRO A 366 -1.70 22.39 1.21
C PRO A 366 -0.64 21.32 1.47
N ARG A 367 0.59 21.57 0.98
CA ARG A 367 1.75 20.76 1.31
C ARG A 367 2.38 21.26 2.61
N ASP A 368 2.77 20.33 3.48
CA ASP A 368 3.43 20.67 4.74
C ASP A 368 4.91 21.06 4.51
N ILE A 369 5.12 22.34 4.28
CA ILE A 369 6.46 22.94 4.15
C ILE A 369 6.63 23.96 5.30
N PRO A 370 7.57 23.75 6.23
CA PRO A 370 7.85 24.71 7.30
C PRO A 370 8.35 26.04 6.71
N LYS A 371 7.99 27.15 7.34
CA LYS A 371 8.40 28.50 6.95
C LYS A 371 9.30 29.11 8.04
N ALA A 372 10.56 28.69 8.07
CA ALA A 372 11.54 29.11 9.06
C ALA A 372 12.97 28.79 8.60
N SER A 373 13.97 29.40 9.28
CA SER A 373 15.38 29.08 9.05
C SER A 373 16.07 28.62 10.33
N VAL A 374 17.00 27.64 10.18
CA VAL A 374 17.80 27.08 11.27
C VAL A 374 19.23 26.84 10.82
N ILE A 375 20.16 26.96 11.75
CA ILE A 375 21.53 26.46 11.62
C ILE A 375 21.76 25.35 12.62
N LEU A 376 22.19 24.17 12.14
CA LEU A 376 22.75 23.09 12.93
C LEU A 376 24.25 23.31 13.02
N LYS A 377 24.77 23.59 14.22
CA LYS A 377 26.14 24.13 14.41
C LYS A 377 27.07 23.12 15.04
N GLY A 378 28.27 22.95 14.44
CA GLY A 378 29.45 22.37 15.11
C GLY A 378 29.54 20.82 15.01
N ALA A 379 28.74 20.15 14.22
CA ALA A 379 28.73 18.68 14.08
C ALA A 379 29.86 18.17 13.18
N ARG A 380 30.17 16.87 13.32
CA ARG A 380 30.80 16.11 12.24
C ARG A 380 29.70 15.81 11.20
N ILE A 381 30.00 16.05 9.93
CA ILE A 381 29.04 15.83 8.85
C ILE A 381 29.60 14.82 7.87
N LEU A 382 28.91 13.69 7.71
CA LEU A 382 29.18 12.71 6.66
C LEU A 382 28.22 13.05 5.50
N THR A 383 28.74 13.78 4.52
CA THR A 383 27.86 14.41 3.50
C THR A 383 27.26 13.41 2.53
N MET A 384 27.87 12.26 2.36
CA MET A 384 27.56 11.25 1.31
C MET A 384 27.68 11.81 -0.12
N LYS A 385 28.33 12.95 -0.28
CA LYS A 385 28.83 13.48 -1.55
C LYS A 385 30.19 12.89 -1.82
N GLY A 386 30.26 11.79 -2.55
CA GLY A 386 31.49 11.01 -2.64
C GLY A 386 31.91 10.46 -1.28
N ASN A 387 33.14 10.80 -0.85
CA ASN A 387 33.71 10.39 0.45
C ASN A 387 33.93 11.56 1.39
N GLU A 388 33.23 12.69 1.18
CA GLU A 388 33.45 13.91 1.94
C GLU A 388 32.97 13.78 3.39
N ILE A 389 33.87 14.13 4.32
CA ILE A 389 33.61 14.24 5.75
C ILE A 389 34.07 15.63 6.23
N ILE A 390 33.15 16.39 6.82
CA ILE A 390 33.46 17.68 7.46
C ILE A 390 33.57 17.43 8.96
N ALA A 391 34.79 17.46 9.49
CA ALA A 391 35.08 17.11 10.90
C ALA A 391 34.34 18.00 11.91
N LYS A 392 34.18 19.29 11.60
CA LYS A 392 33.41 20.27 12.37
C LYS A 392 32.75 21.24 11.41
N GLY A 393 31.47 21.02 11.16
CA GLY A 393 30.69 21.74 10.14
C GLY A 393 29.37 22.28 10.65
N ASP A 394 28.81 23.16 9.85
CA ASP A 394 27.46 23.70 10.04
C ASP A 394 26.58 23.39 8.82
N ILE A 395 25.27 23.27 9.06
CA ILE A 395 24.25 23.13 8.01
C ILE A 395 23.24 24.25 8.22
N VAL A 396 23.02 25.06 7.19
CA VAL A 396 21.97 26.09 7.16
C VAL A 396 20.79 25.59 6.35
N ILE A 397 19.61 25.67 6.93
CA ILE A 397 18.36 25.19 6.34
C ILE A 397 17.37 26.35 6.34
N THR A 398 16.69 26.54 5.20
CA THR A 398 15.57 27.47 5.07
C THR A 398 14.37 26.69 4.52
N ASP A 399 13.24 26.85 5.17
CA ASP A 399 12.04 26.08 4.92
C ASP A 399 12.33 24.56 5.03
N ASN A 400 12.22 23.82 3.93
CA ASN A 400 12.51 22.39 3.87
C ASN A 400 13.82 22.05 3.13
N ARG A 401 14.62 23.08 2.70
CA ARG A 401 15.83 22.85 1.90
C ARG A 401 17.11 23.25 2.63
N ILE A 402 18.15 22.48 2.41
CA ILE A 402 19.53 22.84 2.79
C ILE A 402 19.97 23.99 1.89
N VAL A 403 20.34 25.13 2.46
CA VAL A 403 20.84 26.29 1.70
C VAL A 403 22.35 26.44 1.80
N GLY A 404 22.99 25.77 2.75
CA GLY A 404 24.44 25.75 2.88
C GLY A 404 24.94 24.64 3.79
N VAL A 405 26.09 24.06 3.44
CA VAL A 405 26.85 23.11 4.26
C VAL A 405 28.32 23.41 4.11
N GLY A 406 29.08 23.42 5.22
CA GLY A 406 30.51 23.76 5.19
C GLY A 406 31.17 23.75 6.56
N LYS A 407 32.45 24.16 6.61
CA LYS A 407 33.19 24.27 7.88
C LYS A 407 32.48 25.23 8.84
N SER A 408 32.53 24.93 10.14
CA SER A 408 31.82 25.72 11.15
C SER A 408 32.27 27.19 11.14
N GLY A 409 31.29 28.08 11.11
CA GLY A 409 31.52 29.54 11.04
C GLY A 409 31.76 30.10 9.62
N SER A 410 31.78 29.28 8.57
CA SER A 410 32.04 29.73 7.20
C SER A 410 30.77 30.10 6.41
N LEU A 411 29.58 29.78 6.92
CA LEU A 411 28.34 29.95 6.18
C LEU A 411 27.64 31.27 6.50
N LYS A 412 26.99 31.87 5.51
CA LYS A 412 26.06 32.97 5.71
C LYS A 412 24.76 32.43 6.32
N VAL A 413 24.42 32.93 7.50
CA VAL A 413 23.22 32.52 8.23
C VAL A 413 22.09 33.53 7.98
N PRO A 414 20.88 33.13 7.59
CA PRO A 414 19.76 34.06 7.45
C PRO A 414 19.44 34.80 8.77
N ALA A 415 19.01 36.04 8.68
CA ALA A 415 18.62 36.82 9.87
C ALA A 415 17.40 36.10 10.51
N GLY A 416 17.43 36.00 11.86
CA GLY A 416 16.37 35.34 12.63
C GLY A 416 16.44 33.81 12.60
N ALA A 417 17.41 33.19 11.95
CA ALA A 417 17.59 31.75 11.97
C ALA A 417 17.84 31.24 13.39
N ARG A 418 17.10 30.18 13.78
CA ARG A 418 17.32 29.52 15.06
C ARG A 418 18.67 28.79 15.07
N VAL A 419 19.45 28.91 16.13
CA VAL A 419 20.68 28.15 16.29
C VAL A 419 20.42 26.93 17.15
N ILE A 420 20.77 25.74 16.61
CA ILE A 420 20.74 24.48 17.35
C ILE A 420 22.18 23.96 17.42
N ASP A 421 22.72 23.90 18.64
CA ASP A 421 24.04 23.35 18.86
C ASP A 421 24.02 21.84 18.82
N VAL A 422 24.76 21.29 17.88
CA VAL A 422 24.96 19.84 17.66
C VAL A 422 26.45 19.47 17.73
N SER A 423 27.23 20.28 18.46
CA SER A 423 28.67 20.03 18.70
C SER A 423 28.87 18.66 19.34
N GLY A 424 29.91 17.94 18.89
CA GLY A 424 30.20 16.59 19.34
C GLY A 424 29.32 15.49 18.74
N LYS A 425 28.28 15.85 17.99
CA LYS A 425 27.37 14.90 17.31
C LYS A 425 27.83 14.62 15.87
N THR A 426 27.30 13.55 15.30
CA THR A 426 27.53 13.22 13.89
C THR A 426 26.21 13.32 13.12
N ILE A 427 26.24 13.99 11.96
CA ILE A 427 25.10 14.15 11.06
C ILE A 427 25.34 13.32 9.79
N VAL A 428 24.32 12.57 9.37
CA VAL A 428 24.24 11.92 8.05
C VAL A 428 22.94 12.32 7.36
N PRO A 429 22.79 12.10 6.05
CA PRO A 429 21.48 12.22 5.39
C PRO A 429 20.46 11.28 6.04
N GLY A 430 19.18 11.60 5.92
CA GLY A 430 18.10 10.71 6.32
C GLY A 430 18.19 9.35 5.64
N PHE A 431 17.88 8.31 6.37
CA PHE A 431 17.91 6.94 5.85
C PHE A 431 16.80 6.69 4.85
N VAL A 432 17.12 5.87 3.83
CA VAL A 432 16.23 5.45 2.75
C VAL A 432 16.03 3.94 2.84
N ASP A 433 14.84 3.53 3.23
CA ASP A 433 14.45 2.12 3.23
C ASP A 433 13.87 1.76 1.86
N THR A 434 14.55 0.92 1.11
CA THR A 434 14.17 0.57 -0.25
C THR A 434 13.19 -0.61 -0.31
N HIS A 435 12.86 -1.25 0.84
CA HIS A 435 11.93 -2.36 0.91
C HIS A 435 11.31 -2.46 2.32
N ALA A 436 10.31 -1.63 2.59
CA ALA A 436 9.71 -1.47 3.92
C ALA A 436 8.20 -1.79 3.91
N HIS A 437 7.80 -3.03 4.10
CA HIS A 437 6.37 -3.35 4.27
C HIS A 437 5.80 -2.65 5.51
N LEU A 438 5.18 -1.48 5.32
CA LEU A 438 4.74 -0.60 6.42
C LEU A 438 3.42 -1.03 7.06
N ARG A 439 2.63 -1.86 6.38
CA ARG A 439 1.43 -2.57 6.90
C ARG A 439 0.42 -1.65 7.59
N VAL A 440 -0.03 -0.63 6.90
CA VAL A 440 -1.05 0.30 7.40
C VAL A 440 -2.43 -0.32 7.51
N ALA A 441 -3.30 0.27 8.34
CA ALA A 441 -4.69 -0.15 8.46
C ALA A 441 -5.47 0.21 7.19
N ASN A 442 -6.44 -0.63 6.85
CA ASN A 442 -7.35 -0.46 5.73
C ASN A 442 -8.74 -0.02 6.21
N GLY A 443 -9.51 0.62 5.35
CA GLY A 443 -10.86 1.08 5.66
C GLY A 443 -10.84 2.31 6.57
N ILE A 444 -11.00 2.13 7.86
CA ILE A 444 -10.80 3.18 8.84
C ILE A 444 -9.29 3.38 9.05
N HIS A 445 -8.80 4.59 8.84
CA HIS A 445 -7.38 4.88 8.99
C HIS A 445 -7.00 5.12 10.46
N ARG A 446 -5.76 4.76 10.81
CA ARG A 446 -5.14 5.10 12.09
C ARG A 446 -4.40 6.42 11.98
N ASP A 447 -4.48 7.20 13.04
CA ASP A 447 -3.65 8.37 13.29
C ASP A 447 -3.47 8.51 14.81
N PRO A 448 -2.26 8.33 15.34
CA PRO A 448 -0.99 8.05 14.65
C PRO A 448 -0.84 6.60 14.15
N VAL A 449 0.02 6.41 13.13
CA VAL A 449 0.39 5.09 12.60
C VAL A 449 1.69 4.64 13.26
N TRP A 450 1.65 3.58 14.05
CA TRP A 450 2.80 3.14 14.84
C TRP A 450 4.02 2.75 13.98
N SER A 451 3.81 2.05 12.87
CA SER A 451 4.89 1.66 11.98
C SER A 451 5.60 2.86 11.35
N TYR A 452 4.87 3.92 11.04
CA TYR A 452 5.43 5.17 10.54
C TYR A 452 6.24 5.89 11.61
N ALA A 453 5.67 6.02 12.81
CA ALA A 453 6.35 6.65 13.95
C ALA A 453 7.62 5.89 14.32
N ALA A 454 7.58 4.54 14.36
CA ALA A 454 8.75 3.71 14.63
C ALA A 454 9.87 3.95 13.60
N ASN A 455 9.56 3.86 12.31
CA ASN A 455 10.57 4.06 11.26
C ASN A 455 11.17 5.47 11.29
N LEU A 456 10.35 6.51 11.49
CA LEU A 456 10.85 7.88 11.59
C LEU A 456 11.74 8.06 12.83
N ALA A 457 11.36 7.53 14.00
CA ALA A 457 12.15 7.58 15.22
C ALA A 457 13.52 6.90 15.06
N TYR A 458 13.60 5.88 14.23
CA TYR A 458 14.83 5.18 13.88
C TYR A 458 15.52 5.75 12.62
N GLY A 459 15.20 6.99 12.22
CA GLY A 459 15.94 7.76 11.22
C GLY A 459 15.59 7.49 9.77
N VAL A 460 14.62 6.62 9.50
CA VAL A 460 14.11 6.41 8.15
C VAL A 460 13.25 7.62 7.77
N THR A 461 13.74 8.45 6.86
CA THR A 461 13.03 9.65 6.38
C THR A 461 12.30 9.42 5.06
N THR A 462 12.69 8.40 4.32
CA THR A 462 12.05 7.97 3.07
C THR A 462 11.97 6.45 3.01
N ALA A 463 10.82 5.91 2.61
CA ALA A 463 10.62 4.48 2.47
C ALA A 463 9.87 4.14 1.18
N ARG A 464 10.26 3.04 0.53
CA ARG A 464 9.44 2.37 -0.48
C ARG A 464 8.64 1.27 0.19
N ASP A 465 7.31 1.32 0.07
CA ASP A 465 6.40 0.27 0.51
C ASP A 465 6.05 -0.63 -0.69
N PRO A 466 6.75 -1.76 -0.87
CA PRO A 466 6.58 -2.62 -2.04
C PRO A 466 5.42 -3.58 -1.81
N GLN A 467 4.49 -3.64 -2.74
CA GLN A 467 3.31 -4.51 -2.71
C GLN A 467 2.46 -4.32 -1.45
N THR A 468 1.48 -3.46 -1.56
CA THR A 468 0.54 -3.22 -0.48
C THR A 468 -0.70 -4.11 -0.62
N GLY A 469 -1.26 -4.53 0.51
CA GLY A 469 -2.49 -5.35 0.54
C GLY A 469 -3.75 -4.58 0.17
N SER A 470 -3.67 -3.25 0.17
CA SER A 470 -4.74 -2.34 -0.26
C SER A 470 -4.14 -1.07 -0.86
N THR A 471 -5.01 -0.25 -1.43
CA THR A 471 -4.63 1.05 -1.98
C THR A 471 -4.75 2.19 -0.99
N ASP A 472 -5.13 1.93 0.25
CA ASP A 472 -5.24 2.93 1.32
C ASP A 472 -3.92 3.66 1.59
N VAL A 473 -2.80 3.01 1.29
CA VAL A 473 -1.47 3.62 1.33
C VAL A 473 -1.38 4.92 0.51
N LEU A 474 -2.13 5.03 -0.60
CA LEU A 474 -2.16 6.25 -1.42
C LEU A 474 -2.79 7.42 -0.66
N SER A 475 -3.83 7.16 0.13
CA SER A 475 -4.42 8.15 1.03
C SER A 475 -3.48 8.53 2.17
N TYR A 476 -2.74 7.56 2.73
CA TYR A 476 -1.70 7.85 3.73
C TYR A 476 -0.55 8.69 3.16
N GLU A 477 -0.13 8.44 1.91
CA GLU A 477 0.84 9.30 1.21
C GLU A 477 0.34 10.75 1.09
N ASP A 478 -0.95 10.95 0.78
CA ASP A 478 -1.55 12.27 0.70
C ASP A 478 -1.61 12.95 2.08
N GLN A 479 -1.90 12.21 3.14
CA GLN A 479 -1.89 12.70 4.51
C GLN A 479 -0.47 13.07 4.99
N GLU A 480 0.54 12.27 4.64
CA GLU A 480 1.95 12.58 4.91
C GLU A 480 2.35 13.90 4.25
N LYS A 481 2.03 14.09 2.95
CA LYS A 481 2.31 15.34 2.22
C LYS A 481 1.62 16.55 2.82
N ALA A 482 0.41 16.36 3.37
CA ALA A 482 -0.35 17.40 4.05
C ALA A 482 0.06 17.62 5.52
N GLY A 483 1.02 16.85 6.04
CA GLY A 483 1.48 16.93 7.43
C GLY A 483 0.43 16.50 8.46
N LYS A 484 -0.53 15.69 8.05
CA LYS A 484 -1.60 15.19 8.93
C LYS A 484 -1.19 13.92 9.66
N VAL A 485 -0.31 13.11 9.08
CA VAL A 485 0.26 11.93 9.69
C VAL A 485 1.78 12.08 9.82
N LEU A 486 2.33 11.71 10.96
CA LEU A 486 3.76 11.71 11.20
C LEU A 486 4.37 10.42 10.64
N ALA A 487 5.13 10.55 9.55
CA ALA A 487 5.63 9.42 8.77
C ALA A 487 6.95 9.75 8.05
N PRO A 488 7.73 8.74 7.64
CA PRO A 488 8.68 8.89 6.54
C PRO A 488 7.95 9.37 5.27
N ARG A 489 8.67 9.91 4.30
CA ARG A 489 8.15 10.11 2.95
C ARG A 489 7.92 8.74 2.32
N ILE A 490 6.68 8.46 1.91
CA ILE A 490 6.25 7.13 1.46
C ILE A 490 6.18 7.11 -0.06
N TYR A 491 6.76 6.08 -0.66
CA TYR A 491 6.62 5.72 -2.07
C TYR A 491 6.08 4.29 -2.17
N SER A 492 4.77 4.15 -2.34
CA SER A 492 4.19 2.83 -2.52
C SER A 492 4.32 2.35 -3.97
N THR A 493 4.49 1.05 -4.15
CA THR A 493 4.29 0.41 -5.45
C THR A 493 2.81 0.18 -5.76
N GLY A 494 1.92 0.38 -4.78
CA GLY A 494 0.55 -0.13 -4.86
C GLY A 494 0.50 -1.66 -4.76
N PRO A 495 -0.63 -2.30 -5.09
CA PRO A 495 -0.75 -3.75 -5.19
C PRO A 495 0.29 -4.35 -6.15
N GLY A 496 0.79 -5.56 -5.85
CA GLY A 496 1.77 -6.21 -6.71
C GLY A 496 1.19 -6.61 -8.07
N VAL A 497 2.06 -6.71 -9.07
CA VAL A 497 1.73 -7.25 -10.39
C VAL A 497 1.97 -8.76 -10.35
N PHE A 498 0.90 -9.54 -10.35
CA PHE A 498 0.92 -11.00 -10.24
C PHE A 498 0.49 -11.68 -11.55
N ALA A 499 0.68 -12.98 -11.64
CA ALA A 499 0.18 -13.79 -12.76
C ALA A 499 -1.35 -13.67 -12.96
N ALA A 500 -2.08 -13.33 -11.90
CA ALA A 500 -3.52 -13.09 -11.94
C ALA A 500 -3.93 -11.88 -12.81
N GLU A 501 -3.01 -10.97 -13.12
CA GLU A 501 -3.25 -9.87 -14.08
C GLU A 501 -3.41 -10.37 -15.53
N ASN A 502 -3.07 -11.63 -15.78
CA ASN A 502 -3.29 -12.32 -17.04
C ASN A 502 -2.75 -11.56 -18.27
N ILE A 503 -1.53 -11.04 -18.14
CA ILE A 503 -0.83 -10.31 -19.20
C ILE A 503 -0.51 -11.26 -20.35
N ARG A 504 -1.12 -11.05 -21.53
CA ARG A 504 -1.03 -11.93 -22.69
C ARG A 504 -0.24 -11.33 -23.86
N ASN A 505 0.00 -10.05 -23.83
CA ASN A 505 0.75 -9.29 -24.83
C ASN A 505 1.15 -7.92 -24.28
N LEU A 506 1.94 -7.18 -25.03
CA LEU A 506 2.41 -5.86 -24.65
C LEU A 506 1.26 -4.86 -24.37
N GLU A 507 0.16 -4.92 -25.14
CA GLU A 507 -0.97 -3.99 -24.94
C GLU A 507 -1.67 -4.25 -23.59
N THR A 508 -1.82 -5.52 -23.20
CA THR A 508 -2.34 -5.87 -21.88
C THR A 508 -1.38 -5.37 -20.78
N ALA A 509 -0.05 -5.50 -20.98
CA ALA A 509 0.93 -4.96 -20.04
C ALA A 509 0.78 -3.44 -19.90
N ARG A 510 0.66 -2.70 -21.02
CA ARG A 510 0.40 -1.25 -21.01
C ARG A 510 -0.87 -0.91 -20.22
N THR A 511 -1.94 -1.63 -20.45
CA THR A 511 -3.22 -1.41 -19.79
C THR A 511 -3.11 -1.62 -18.27
N VAL A 512 -2.49 -2.72 -17.83
CA VAL A 512 -2.25 -2.98 -16.41
C VAL A 512 -1.38 -1.90 -15.78
N LEU A 513 -0.29 -1.50 -16.44
CA LEU A 513 0.65 -0.54 -15.89
C LEU A 513 0.14 0.92 -15.91
N LYS A 514 -0.82 1.26 -16.76
CA LYS A 514 -1.54 2.55 -16.69
C LYS A 514 -2.21 2.75 -15.33
N ARG A 515 -2.71 1.69 -14.70
CA ARG A 515 -3.25 1.73 -13.32
C ARG A 515 -2.26 2.42 -12.39
N TYR A 516 -1.01 2.04 -12.45
CA TYR A 516 0.06 2.54 -11.58
C TYR A 516 0.51 3.96 -11.97
N ALA A 517 0.74 4.19 -13.26
CA ALA A 517 1.26 5.48 -13.73
C ALA A 517 0.24 6.62 -13.69
N GLU A 518 -1.01 6.35 -14.14
CA GLU A 518 -2.00 7.39 -14.39
C GLU A 518 -3.06 7.53 -13.30
N TYR A 519 -3.29 6.47 -12.50
CA TYR A 519 -4.33 6.47 -11.46
C TYR A 519 -3.76 6.45 -10.05
N TYR A 520 -2.79 5.57 -9.78
CA TYR A 520 -2.13 5.53 -8.48
C TYR A 520 -1.00 6.54 -8.34
N ASP A 521 -0.51 7.08 -9.45
CA ASP A 521 0.66 7.98 -9.51
C ASP A 521 1.85 7.41 -8.72
N THR A 522 2.08 6.08 -8.83
CA THR A 522 3.28 5.44 -8.31
C THR A 522 4.45 5.68 -9.27
N LYS A 523 5.67 5.65 -8.75
CA LYS A 523 6.90 5.81 -9.55
C LYS A 523 7.60 4.47 -9.78
N THR A 524 7.18 3.46 -9.04
CA THR A 524 7.73 2.12 -9.05
C THR A 524 6.60 1.10 -8.95
N ILE A 525 6.82 -0.09 -9.48
CA ILE A 525 5.93 -1.23 -9.34
C ILE A 525 6.69 -2.43 -8.78
N LYS A 526 6.00 -3.33 -8.09
CA LYS A 526 6.54 -4.62 -7.64
C LYS A 526 5.92 -5.73 -8.46
N GLU A 527 6.75 -6.50 -9.15
CA GLU A 527 6.37 -7.66 -9.95
C GLU A 527 6.67 -8.94 -9.18
N TYR A 528 5.78 -9.94 -9.26
CA TYR A 528 5.86 -11.22 -8.59
C TYR A 528 5.84 -12.37 -9.60
N GLN A 529 6.98 -12.64 -10.26
CA GLN A 529 7.15 -13.74 -11.20
C GLN A 529 5.97 -13.87 -12.19
N THR A 530 5.56 -12.74 -12.77
CA THR A 530 4.39 -12.60 -13.61
C THR A 530 4.59 -13.34 -14.94
N GLY A 531 4.11 -14.56 -15.03
CA GLY A 531 4.19 -15.35 -16.24
C GLY A 531 5.60 -15.81 -16.62
N ASN A 532 5.82 -16.08 -17.92
CA ASN A 532 7.11 -16.46 -18.45
C ASN A 532 8.01 -15.24 -18.75
N ARG A 533 9.22 -15.46 -19.23
CA ARG A 533 10.19 -14.38 -19.54
C ARG A 533 9.64 -13.35 -20.55
N GLU A 534 8.88 -13.80 -21.56
CA GLU A 534 8.28 -12.89 -22.57
C GLU A 534 7.28 -11.93 -21.92
N VAL A 535 6.46 -12.42 -20.99
CA VAL A 535 5.52 -11.58 -20.23
C VAL A 535 6.27 -10.54 -19.40
N ARG A 536 7.34 -10.94 -18.72
CA ARG A 536 8.19 -10.01 -17.95
C ARG A 536 8.83 -8.95 -18.82
N GLN A 537 9.28 -9.30 -20.04
CA GLN A 537 9.79 -8.33 -21.01
C GLN A 537 8.70 -7.33 -21.44
N TRP A 538 7.45 -7.76 -21.63
CA TRP A 538 6.34 -6.81 -21.92
C TRP A 538 6.08 -5.87 -20.72
N VAL A 539 6.18 -6.37 -19.49
CA VAL A 539 6.07 -5.53 -18.27
C VAL A 539 7.18 -4.47 -18.26
N ILE A 540 8.44 -4.85 -18.52
CA ILE A 540 9.58 -3.93 -18.55
C ILE A 540 9.38 -2.89 -19.65
N GLN A 541 8.98 -3.31 -20.86
CA GLN A 541 8.75 -2.40 -21.98
C GLN A 541 7.64 -1.39 -21.65
N ALA A 542 6.50 -1.86 -21.15
CA ALA A 542 5.40 -0.99 -20.74
C ALA A 542 5.79 -0.05 -19.61
N ALA A 543 6.56 -0.53 -18.62
CA ALA A 543 7.08 0.29 -17.53
C ALA A 543 8.00 1.41 -18.05
N ASN A 544 8.91 1.10 -18.99
CA ASN A 544 9.80 2.09 -19.59
C ASN A 544 9.00 3.17 -20.34
N GLU A 545 8.01 2.80 -21.14
CA GLU A 545 7.12 3.72 -21.86
C GLU A 545 6.34 4.65 -20.92
N LEU A 546 5.89 4.13 -19.79
CA LEU A 546 5.10 4.85 -18.78
C LEU A 546 5.96 5.54 -17.71
N LYS A 547 7.28 5.48 -17.82
CA LYS A 547 8.25 6.02 -16.85
C LYS A 547 8.06 5.49 -15.42
N LEU A 548 7.81 4.20 -15.31
CA LEU A 548 7.78 3.45 -14.07
C LEU A 548 9.08 2.66 -13.91
N MET A 549 9.57 2.52 -12.69
CA MET A 549 10.71 1.67 -12.37
C MET A 549 10.20 0.32 -11.85
N PRO A 550 10.24 -0.77 -12.65
CA PRO A 550 9.80 -2.07 -12.20
C PRO A 550 10.86 -2.71 -11.31
N THR A 551 10.46 -3.16 -10.11
CA THR A 551 11.27 -4.06 -9.29
C THR A 551 10.64 -5.44 -9.26
N THR A 552 11.47 -6.49 -9.18
CA THR A 552 11.03 -7.88 -9.16
C THR A 552 11.23 -8.51 -7.78
N GLU A 553 10.37 -9.45 -7.43
CA GLU A 553 10.52 -10.26 -6.21
C GLU A 553 11.79 -11.09 -6.21
N GLY A 554 12.26 -11.50 -7.40
CA GLY A 554 13.25 -12.55 -7.49
C GLY A 554 12.68 -13.93 -7.07
N GLY A 555 13.56 -14.87 -6.78
CA GLY A 555 13.17 -16.20 -6.34
C GLY A 555 14.33 -17.13 -6.10
N LEU A 556 14.03 -18.39 -5.77
CA LEU A 556 15.03 -19.43 -5.55
C LEU A 556 15.67 -19.95 -6.86
N ASP A 557 15.28 -19.45 -8.01
CA ASP A 557 15.81 -19.78 -9.32
C ASP A 557 16.84 -18.73 -9.77
N VAL A 558 18.14 -19.06 -9.61
CA VAL A 558 19.26 -18.18 -10.01
C VAL A 558 19.19 -17.81 -11.50
N LYS A 559 18.79 -18.74 -12.37
CA LYS A 559 18.65 -18.48 -13.81
C LYS A 559 17.60 -17.42 -14.08
N MET A 560 16.47 -17.49 -13.38
CA MET A 560 15.42 -16.46 -13.47
C MET A 560 15.97 -15.10 -13.01
N ASN A 561 16.61 -15.04 -11.84
CA ASN A 561 17.16 -13.80 -11.29
C ASN A 561 18.17 -13.15 -12.24
N MET A 562 19.02 -13.94 -12.91
CA MET A 562 19.94 -13.41 -13.92
C MET A 562 19.22 -12.90 -15.17
N THR A 563 18.18 -13.59 -15.64
CA THR A 563 17.40 -13.11 -16.78
C THR A 563 16.64 -11.82 -16.48
N GLU A 564 16.21 -11.61 -15.24
CA GLU A 564 15.58 -10.35 -14.80
C GLU A 564 16.56 -9.17 -14.88
N ALA A 565 17.81 -9.36 -14.45
CA ALA A 565 18.86 -8.35 -14.63
C ALA A 565 19.19 -8.09 -16.12
N ILE A 566 19.25 -9.14 -16.94
CA ILE A 566 19.50 -9.03 -18.39
C ILE A 566 18.37 -8.28 -19.08
N ASP A 567 17.12 -8.56 -18.72
CA ASP A 567 15.93 -8.03 -19.41
C ASP A 567 15.63 -6.57 -19.04
N GLY A 568 16.21 -6.02 -17.96
CA GLY A 568 16.17 -4.59 -17.67
C GLY A 568 15.24 -4.17 -16.52
N TYR A 569 14.98 -5.05 -15.55
CA TYR A 569 14.35 -4.61 -14.28
C TYR A 569 15.20 -3.54 -13.60
N SER A 570 14.54 -2.55 -12.98
CA SER A 570 15.20 -1.47 -12.22
C SER A 570 15.69 -1.92 -10.85
N GLY A 571 15.07 -2.96 -10.27
CA GLY A 571 15.42 -3.48 -8.96
C GLY A 571 15.18 -4.98 -8.85
N HIS A 572 16.03 -5.63 -8.06
CA HIS A 572 15.92 -7.03 -7.64
C HIS A 572 15.82 -7.07 -6.13
N GLU A 573 14.72 -7.63 -5.64
CA GLU A 573 14.44 -7.75 -4.22
C GLU A 573 14.84 -9.15 -3.73
N HIS A 574 15.22 -9.22 -2.46
CA HIS A 574 15.68 -10.43 -1.79
C HIS A 574 17.05 -10.96 -2.25
N THR A 575 17.61 -11.84 -1.43
CA THR A 575 18.92 -12.44 -1.73
C THR A 575 18.84 -13.37 -2.94
N ILE A 576 19.78 -13.24 -3.86
CA ILE A 576 20.01 -14.27 -4.88
C ILE A 576 20.49 -15.53 -4.13
N PRO A 577 19.84 -16.72 -4.30
CA PRO A 577 20.05 -17.88 -3.43
C PRO A 577 21.37 -18.63 -3.71
N THR A 578 22.41 -17.90 -4.03
CA THR A 578 23.78 -18.37 -4.17
C THR A 578 24.73 -17.28 -3.70
N TYR A 579 25.60 -17.58 -2.79
CA TYR A 579 26.58 -16.64 -2.24
C TYR A 579 27.80 -17.39 -1.71
N PRO A 580 29.01 -16.79 -1.82
CA PRO A 580 29.26 -15.49 -2.46
C PRO A 580 29.00 -15.52 -3.97
N LEU A 581 28.50 -14.39 -4.50
CA LEU A 581 28.33 -14.21 -5.94
C LEU A 581 29.69 -14.20 -6.65
N GLN A 582 29.75 -14.82 -7.81
CA GLN A 582 30.94 -14.85 -8.65
C GLN A 582 31.13 -13.48 -9.37
N SER A 583 32.34 -13.22 -9.83
CA SER A 583 32.73 -11.93 -10.42
C SER A 583 31.95 -11.57 -11.69
N ASP A 584 31.53 -12.55 -12.47
CA ASP A 584 30.70 -12.36 -13.66
C ASP A 584 29.27 -11.94 -13.30
N VAL A 585 28.69 -12.51 -12.24
CA VAL A 585 27.38 -12.11 -11.71
C VAL A 585 27.44 -10.68 -11.15
N ILE A 586 28.46 -10.35 -10.36
CA ILE A 586 28.68 -8.98 -9.86
C ILE A 586 28.78 -8.00 -11.02
N LYS A 587 29.56 -8.32 -12.06
CA LYS A 587 29.68 -7.49 -13.24
C LYS A 587 28.35 -7.34 -13.98
N LEU A 588 27.59 -8.44 -14.14
CA LEU A 588 26.26 -8.40 -14.74
C LEU A 588 25.32 -7.44 -14.00
N LEU A 589 25.24 -7.56 -12.68
CA LEU A 589 24.38 -6.68 -11.86
C LEU A 589 24.81 -5.21 -11.95
N ALA A 590 26.11 -4.93 -11.91
CA ALA A 590 26.63 -3.57 -12.02
C ALA A 590 26.35 -2.94 -13.40
N GLU A 591 26.57 -3.68 -14.49
CA GLU A 591 26.42 -3.16 -15.85
C GLU A 591 24.97 -3.09 -16.29
N SER A 592 24.10 -4.00 -15.85
CA SER A 592 22.65 -3.93 -16.09
C SER A 592 22.01 -2.69 -15.45
N GLY A 593 22.62 -2.19 -14.36
CA GLY A 593 22.10 -1.06 -13.60
C GLY A 593 20.91 -1.41 -12.70
N ILE A 594 20.62 -2.73 -12.53
CA ILE A 594 19.62 -3.19 -11.57
C ILE A 594 20.08 -2.89 -10.14
N ALA A 595 19.21 -2.32 -9.34
CA ALA A 595 19.51 -2.10 -7.94
C ALA A 595 19.24 -3.37 -7.12
N TYR A 596 20.18 -3.77 -6.28
CA TYR A 596 20.06 -4.96 -5.45
C TYR A 596 19.67 -4.59 -4.02
N THR A 597 18.48 -5.03 -3.59
CA THR A 597 17.95 -4.88 -2.22
C THR A 597 17.83 -6.28 -1.60
N PRO A 598 18.86 -6.81 -0.94
CA PRO A 598 18.94 -8.22 -0.60
C PRO A 598 17.99 -8.67 0.49
N THR A 599 17.50 -7.75 1.35
CA THR A 599 16.70 -8.09 2.53
C THR A 599 17.24 -9.32 3.28
N ILE A 600 18.52 -9.27 3.69
CA ILE A 600 19.22 -10.38 4.37
C ILE A 600 18.43 -10.83 5.61
N ILE A 601 17.68 -9.90 6.17
CA ILE A 601 16.79 -10.14 7.31
C ILE A 601 15.79 -11.28 7.05
N VAL A 602 15.40 -11.50 5.78
CA VAL A 602 14.55 -12.59 5.30
C VAL A 602 15.19 -13.33 4.12
N ALA A 603 16.48 -13.63 4.22
CA ALA A 603 17.30 -14.20 3.16
C ALA A 603 16.65 -15.40 2.46
N TYR A 604 16.66 -15.41 1.12
CA TYR A 604 16.29 -16.58 0.33
C TYR A 604 17.43 -17.59 0.26
N GLY A 605 17.11 -18.87 0.47
CA GLY A 605 18.09 -19.96 0.43
C GLY A 605 19.01 -20.05 1.66
N ALA A 606 18.75 -19.29 2.74
CA ALA A 606 19.53 -19.31 3.98
C ALA A 606 18.65 -19.05 5.21
N PRO A 607 19.20 -19.25 6.43
CA PRO A 607 18.54 -18.77 7.65
C PRO A 607 18.29 -17.27 7.61
N TRP A 608 17.10 -16.85 8.00
CA TRP A 608 16.76 -15.44 8.07
C TRP A 608 17.57 -14.74 9.16
N ALA A 609 18.27 -13.68 8.79
CA ALA A 609 19.10 -12.94 9.72
C ALA A 609 18.30 -12.21 10.83
N GLU A 610 16.96 -12.05 10.70
CA GLU A 610 16.15 -11.58 11.81
C GLU A 610 16.29 -12.46 13.07
N ASN A 611 16.46 -13.78 12.89
CA ASN A 611 16.60 -14.71 14.01
C ASN A 611 17.89 -14.45 14.81
N TYR A 612 18.98 -14.10 14.13
CA TYR A 612 20.23 -13.67 14.77
C TYR A 612 19.99 -12.48 15.70
N TRP A 613 19.29 -11.46 15.22
CA TRP A 613 19.05 -10.26 16.00
C TRP A 613 18.04 -10.48 17.12
N TYR A 614 17.00 -11.29 16.92
CA TYR A 614 16.11 -11.70 18.02
C TYR A 614 16.86 -12.44 19.13
N GLU A 615 17.92 -13.18 18.78
CA GLU A 615 18.76 -13.87 19.77
C GLU A 615 19.73 -12.93 20.50
N LYS A 616 20.37 -12.03 19.75
CA LYS A 616 21.44 -11.16 20.28
C LYS A 616 20.93 -9.85 20.92
N SER A 617 19.65 -9.51 20.78
CA SER A 617 19.06 -8.26 21.24
C SER A 617 18.04 -8.48 22.36
N ASP A 618 18.08 -7.62 23.38
CA ASP A 618 17.05 -7.60 24.42
C ASP A 618 15.92 -6.64 24.03
N LEU A 619 15.01 -7.12 23.16
CA LEU A 619 13.91 -6.32 22.65
C LEU A 619 12.85 -5.98 23.69
N LEU A 620 12.70 -6.84 24.70
CA LEU A 620 11.70 -6.65 25.74
C LEU A 620 12.05 -5.48 26.66
N HIS A 621 13.33 -5.17 26.83
CA HIS A 621 13.78 -4.10 27.71
C HIS A 621 14.28 -2.86 26.96
N ASP A 622 14.18 -2.84 25.63
CA ASP A 622 14.47 -1.66 24.84
C ASP A 622 13.33 -0.64 24.97
N ALA A 623 13.57 0.39 25.79
CA ALA A 623 12.58 1.44 26.09
C ALA A 623 12.08 2.18 24.85
N LYS A 624 12.96 2.41 23.85
CA LYS A 624 12.58 3.08 22.62
C LYS A 624 11.69 2.19 21.76
N LEU A 625 12.04 0.90 21.68
CA LEU A 625 11.24 -0.05 20.93
C LEU A 625 9.86 -0.24 21.56
N GLN A 626 9.79 -0.36 22.89
CA GLN A 626 8.53 -0.44 23.65
C GLN A 626 7.64 0.80 23.44
N LEU A 627 8.25 1.99 23.31
CA LEU A 627 7.49 3.22 23.09
C LEU A 627 6.84 3.25 21.72
N PHE A 628 7.55 2.79 20.69
CA PHE A 628 7.13 2.92 19.29
C PHE A 628 6.48 1.66 18.70
N THR A 629 6.40 0.55 19.43
CA THR A 629 5.80 -0.70 18.95
C THR A 629 4.67 -1.13 19.87
N PRO A 630 3.48 -1.49 19.36
CA PRO A 630 2.43 -2.10 20.16
C PRO A 630 2.95 -3.36 20.87
N TRP A 631 2.63 -3.51 22.14
CA TRP A 631 3.12 -4.64 22.94
C TRP A 631 2.75 -5.99 22.33
N SER A 632 1.53 -6.14 21.84
CA SER A 632 1.07 -7.37 21.20
C SER A 632 1.88 -7.74 19.93
N ASP A 633 2.36 -6.74 19.16
CA ASP A 633 3.21 -7.00 18.00
C ASP A 633 4.61 -7.43 18.45
N LEU A 634 5.18 -6.75 19.44
CA LEU A 634 6.49 -7.06 19.99
C LEU A 634 6.51 -8.44 20.66
N GLU A 635 5.54 -8.74 21.52
CA GLU A 635 5.40 -10.04 22.16
C GLU A 635 5.23 -11.17 21.15
N GLY A 636 4.35 -10.99 20.17
CA GLY A 636 4.14 -11.98 19.11
C GLY A 636 5.40 -12.29 18.31
N LYS A 637 6.28 -11.32 18.07
CA LYS A 637 7.55 -11.51 17.36
C LYS A 637 8.58 -12.24 18.23
N ILE A 638 8.64 -11.94 19.50
CA ILE A 638 9.52 -12.61 20.46
C ILE A 638 9.09 -14.07 20.65
N LEU A 639 7.78 -14.34 20.75
CA LEU A 639 7.24 -15.68 20.84
C LEU A 639 7.48 -16.54 19.59
N ARG A 640 7.55 -15.95 18.41
CA ARG A 640 7.95 -16.66 17.17
C ARG A 640 9.31 -17.34 17.32
N ARG A 641 10.22 -16.74 18.04
CA ARG A 641 11.56 -17.25 18.34
C ARG A 641 11.57 -18.52 19.19
N GLY A 642 10.66 -18.63 20.16
CA GLY A 642 10.54 -19.77 21.08
C GLY A 642 10.07 -21.08 20.43
N GLY A 643 9.79 -21.05 19.10
CA GLY A 643 9.42 -22.23 18.34
C GLY A 643 8.11 -22.85 18.81
N SER A 644 6.97 -22.36 18.37
CA SER A 644 5.80 -23.26 18.29
C SER A 644 6.19 -24.42 17.36
N PRO A 645 6.09 -25.69 17.82
CA PRO A 645 6.45 -26.85 17.00
C PRO A 645 5.71 -26.97 15.66
N GLY A 646 4.66 -26.17 15.41
CA GLY A 646 3.94 -26.11 14.15
C GLY A 646 4.26 -24.90 13.26
N ALA A 647 5.16 -24.01 13.69
CA ALA A 647 5.55 -22.83 12.93
C ALA A 647 6.74 -23.05 11.98
N VAL A 648 7.11 -24.29 11.73
CA VAL A 648 7.99 -24.64 10.60
C VAL A 648 7.18 -24.38 9.34
N THR A 649 7.16 -23.13 8.91
CA THR A 649 6.64 -22.79 7.60
C THR A 649 7.48 -23.47 6.54
N THR A 650 6.90 -23.70 5.38
CA THR A 650 7.55 -24.27 4.18
C THR A 650 8.86 -23.58 3.77
N MET A 651 9.26 -22.51 4.44
CA MET A 651 10.50 -21.77 4.20
C MET A 651 11.61 -22.02 5.25
N GLY A 652 11.39 -22.91 6.21
CA GLY A 652 12.47 -23.41 7.09
C GLY A 652 13.10 -22.40 8.05
N GLN A 653 12.37 -21.42 8.53
CA GLN A 653 12.94 -20.21 9.08
C GLN A 653 12.87 -20.08 10.60
N ALA A 654 12.25 -21.03 11.28
CA ALA A 654 12.29 -21.13 12.73
C ALA A 654 13.32 -22.18 13.12
N GLY A 655 14.30 -21.79 13.91
CA GLY A 655 15.32 -22.72 14.40
C GLY A 655 16.55 -22.00 14.96
N TRP A 656 17.36 -22.76 15.67
CA TRP A 656 18.65 -22.32 16.16
C TRP A 656 19.71 -22.57 15.10
N PHE A 657 20.44 -21.50 14.74
CA PHE A 657 21.53 -21.56 13.79
C PHE A 657 22.80 -21.05 14.46
N LEU A 658 23.94 -21.64 14.08
CA LEU A 658 25.23 -21.10 14.46
C LEU A 658 25.48 -19.78 13.72
N ASP A 659 26.25 -18.88 14.35
CA ASP A 659 26.55 -17.55 13.79
C ASP A 659 27.14 -17.63 12.37
N ASN A 660 27.92 -18.66 12.05
CA ASN A 660 28.52 -18.86 10.73
C ASN A 660 27.57 -19.46 9.67
N GLN A 661 26.35 -19.85 10.04
CA GLN A 661 25.34 -20.35 9.10
C GLN A 661 24.50 -19.22 8.50
N TYR A 662 24.50 -18.04 9.11
CA TYR A 662 23.81 -16.89 8.58
C TYR A 662 24.56 -16.26 7.38
N PRO A 663 23.87 -15.72 6.38
CA PRO A 663 24.46 -15.27 5.12
C PRO A 663 25.12 -13.88 5.18
N MET A 664 25.04 -13.15 6.31
CA MET A 664 25.39 -11.73 6.38
C MET A 664 26.79 -11.43 5.85
N LYS A 665 27.78 -12.24 6.24
CA LYS A 665 29.18 -12.06 5.82
C LYS A 665 29.35 -12.18 4.30
N ALA A 666 28.74 -13.18 3.70
CA ALA A 666 28.85 -13.45 2.26
C ALA A 666 28.05 -12.44 1.44
N VAL A 667 26.75 -12.24 1.77
CA VAL A 667 25.87 -11.32 1.04
C VAL A 667 26.32 -9.87 1.21
N GLY A 668 26.68 -9.45 2.42
CA GLY A 668 27.26 -8.11 2.65
C GLY A 668 28.55 -7.88 1.87
N GLY A 669 29.40 -8.93 1.75
CA GLY A 669 30.61 -8.91 0.91
C GLY A 669 30.29 -8.81 -0.59
N ASP A 670 29.21 -9.42 -1.04
CA ASP A 670 28.75 -9.31 -2.44
C ASP A 670 28.24 -7.89 -2.72
N ILE A 671 27.53 -7.26 -1.77
CA ILE A 671 27.14 -5.85 -1.89
C ILE A 671 28.37 -4.96 -1.98
N LYS A 672 29.42 -5.22 -1.18
CA LYS A 672 30.68 -4.46 -1.27
C LYS A 672 31.29 -4.55 -2.67
N LYS A 673 31.43 -5.76 -3.21
CA LYS A 673 31.93 -5.96 -4.58
C LYS A 673 31.06 -5.25 -5.62
N LEU A 674 29.71 -5.30 -5.45
CA LEU A 674 28.77 -4.66 -6.35
C LEU A 674 28.94 -3.14 -6.37
N ILE A 675 28.97 -2.49 -5.22
CA ILE A 675 29.16 -1.03 -5.14
C ILE A 675 30.55 -0.59 -5.62
N ASP A 676 31.60 -1.37 -5.38
CA ASP A 676 32.95 -1.13 -5.91
C ASP A 676 32.99 -1.22 -7.45
N ALA A 677 32.16 -2.10 -8.03
CA ALA A 677 31.97 -2.20 -9.49
C ALA A 677 31.05 -1.10 -10.05
N GLY A 678 30.58 -0.15 -9.22
CA GLY A 678 29.69 0.94 -9.63
C GLY A 678 28.21 0.58 -9.68
N GLY A 679 27.83 -0.61 -9.22
CA GLY A 679 26.44 -1.03 -9.12
C GLY A 679 25.66 -0.35 -7.97
N LEU A 680 24.36 -0.60 -7.90
CA LEU A 680 23.45 -0.03 -6.93
C LEU A 680 22.99 -1.07 -5.90
N ALA A 681 22.92 -0.65 -4.64
CA ALA A 681 22.34 -1.45 -3.57
C ALA A 681 21.49 -0.57 -2.64
N GLY A 682 20.53 -1.18 -1.95
CA GLY A 682 19.68 -0.54 -0.98
C GLY A 682 19.53 -1.34 0.30
N VAL A 683 19.19 -0.68 1.40
CA VAL A 683 18.78 -1.29 2.67
C VAL A 683 17.29 -1.57 2.61
N GLY A 684 16.86 -2.82 2.82
CA GLY A 684 15.46 -3.21 2.87
C GLY A 684 15.11 -3.89 4.19
N SER A 685 14.39 -3.22 5.08
CA SER A 685 13.99 -3.75 6.39
C SER A 685 12.94 -4.85 6.31
N HIS A 686 12.25 -4.95 5.18
CA HIS A 686 11.12 -5.87 4.94
C HIS A 686 9.96 -5.72 5.94
N GLY A 687 10.01 -4.72 6.81
CA GLY A 687 8.98 -4.52 7.83
C GLY A 687 8.88 -5.64 8.88
N GLN A 688 9.95 -6.47 9.02
CA GLN A 688 9.98 -7.59 9.96
C GLN A 688 9.92 -7.09 11.40
N GLN A 689 10.70 -6.09 11.74
CA GLN A 689 10.58 -5.29 12.95
C GLN A 689 10.64 -3.82 12.56
N GLN A 690 9.53 -3.10 12.68
CA GLN A 690 9.50 -1.69 12.31
C GLN A 690 10.49 -0.87 13.15
N GLY A 691 11.14 0.07 12.52
CA GLY A 691 12.17 0.90 13.14
C GLY A 691 13.53 0.22 13.26
N ILE A 692 13.76 -0.56 14.31
CA ILE A 692 15.08 -1.20 14.55
C ILE A 692 15.46 -2.20 13.42
N GLY A 693 14.50 -2.79 12.75
CA GLY A 693 14.74 -3.72 11.64
C GLY A 693 15.52 -3.11 10.49
N PHE A 694 15.38 -1.80 10.24
CA PHE A 694 16.22 -1.09 9.29
C PHE A 694 17.70 -1.15 9.70
N HIS A 695 17.99 -0.95 10.98
CA HIS A 695 19.36 -1.01 11.50
C HIS A 695 19.91 -2.42 11.48
N TRP A 696 19.09 -3.43 11.75
CA TRP A 696 19.51 -4.83 11.62
C TRP A 696 19.95 -5.14 10.20
N GLU A 697 19.18 -4.73 9.20
CA GLU A 697 19.56 -4.93 7.81
C GLU A 697 20.83 -4.14 7.44
N LEU A 698 20.93 -2.89 7.89
CA LEU A 698 22.14 -2.09 7.73
C LEU A 698 23.36 -2.77 8.37
N TRP A 699 23.21 -3.35 9.56
CA TRP A 699 24.30 -4.07 10.25
C TRP A 699 24.61 -5.40 9.57
N ASN A 700 23.61 -6.12 9.04
CA ASN A 700 23.82 -7.31 8.23
C ASN A 700 24.72 -7.00 7.02
N ILE A 701 24.44 -5.91 6.31
CA ILE A 701 25.27 -5.41 5.20
C ILE A 701 26.67 -5.05 5.72
N GLY A 702 26.75 -4.36 6.85
CA GLY A 702 28.01 -3.95 7.47
C GLY A 702 28.92 -5.09 7.95
N MET A 703 28.37 -6.30 8.17
CA MET A 703 29.14 -7.52 8.48
C MET A 703 29.84 -8.14 7.27
N GLY A 704 29.57 -7.62 6.07
CA GLY A 704 30.13 -8.15 4.82
C GLY A 704 31.66 -8.03 4.74
N ASP A 705 32.28 -9.02 4.12
CA ASP A 705 33.72 -8.99 3.89
C ASP A 705 34.16 -7.75 3.11
N GLY A 706 35.06 -6.96 3.70
CA GLY A 706 35.58 -5.70 3.13
C GLY A 706 34.62 -4.49 3.23
N MET A 707 33.40 -4.64 3.76
CA MET A 707 32.47 -3.55 3.96
C MET A 707 32.93 -2.60 5.08
N THR A 708 33.04 -1.32 4.79
CA THR A 708 33.31 -0.30 5.81
C THR A 708 32.03 0.31 6.35
N PRO A 709 32.02 0.84 7.58
CA PRO A 709 30.86 1.59 8.08
C PRO A 709 30.42 2.74 7.16
N PHE A 710 31.37 3.41 6.50
CA PHE A 710 31.07 4.48 5.56
C PHE A 710 30.38 3.96 4.29
N ASP A 711 30.82 2.82 3.74
CA ASP A 711 30.18 2.19 2.58
C ASP A 711 28.76 1.73 2.90
N ALA A 712 28.56 1.09 4.06
CA ALA A 712 27.24 0.67 4.53
C ALA A 712 26.28 1.89 4.68
N LEU A 713 26.79 3.02 5.20
CA LEU A 713 25.99 4.26 5.28
C LEU A 713 25.68 4.85 3.89
N LYS A 714 26.53 4.68 2.87
CA LYS A 714 26.18 5.06 1.50
C LYS A 714 25.02 4.23 0.98
N VAL A 715 25.00 2.91 1.25
CA VAL A 715 23.87 2.03 0.88
C VAL A 715 22.58 2.50 1.55
N ALA A 716 22.63 2.89 2.82
CA ALA A 716 21.52 3.37 3.60
C ALA A 716 21.00 4.77 3.19
N THR A 717 21.74 5.50 2.37
CA THR A 717 21.43 6.91 2.05
C THR A 717 21.47 7.19 0.55
N ILE A 718 22.63 7.59 0.00
CA ILE A 718 22.70 8.05 -1.41
C ILE A 718 22.47 6.93 -2.42
N LEU A 719 22.90 5.70 -2.15
CA LEU A 719 22.65 4.58 -3.06
C LEU A 719 21.17 4.16 -2.99
N GLY A 720 20.57 4.10 -1.80
CA GLY A 720 19.13 3.90 -1.64
C GLY A 720 18.30 4.99 -2.33
N ALA A 721 18.72 6.26 -2.24
CA ALA A 721 18.06 7.35 -2.96
C ALA A 721 18.17 7.19 -4.49
N ARG A 722 19.31 6.72 -5.01
CA ARG A 722 19.49 6.41 -6.43
C ARG A 722 18.61 5.24 -6.87
N THR A 723 18.53 4.21 -6.04
CA THR A 723 17.64 3.04 -6.26
C THR A 723 16.19 3.46 -6.47
N LEU A 724 15.73 4.51 -5.77
CA LEU A 724 14.37 5.04 -5.89
C LEU A 724 14.23 6.17 -6.92
N GLY A 725 15.31 6.58 -7.60
CA GLY A 725 15.30 7.73 -8.53
C GLY A 725 15.12 9.09 -7.85
N LEU A 726 15.51 9.22 -6.58
CA LEU A 726 15.28 10.42 -5.75
C LEU A 726 16.58 11.17 -5.40
N SER A 727 17.72 10.72 -5.90
CA SER A 727 19.04 11.21 -5.47
C SER A 727 19.32 12.70 -5.79
N LYS A 728 18.53 13.33 -6.65
CA LYS A 728 18.60 14.77 -6.88
C LYS A 728 18.12 15.61 -5.69
N ASP A 729 17.17 15.07 -4.92
CA ASP A 729 16.54 15.78 -3.80
C ASP A 729 16.93 15.27 -2.41
N ILE A 730 17.36 13.99 -2.28
CA ILE A 730 17.70 13.38 -0.98
C ILE A 730 18.96 12.51 -1.06
N GLY A 731 19.36 11.91 0.05
CA GLY A 731 20.41 10.90 0.14
C GLY A 731 21.84 11.47 0.34
N SER A 732 22.03 12.79 0.24
CA SER A 732 23.29 13.45 0.62
C SER A 732 23.03 14.83 1.23
N VAL A 733 23.99 15.33 2.04
CA VAL A 733 23.92 16.65 2.66
C VAL A 733 24.57 17.66 1.72
N GLU A 734 23.77 18.24 0.85
CA GLU A 734 24.20 19.22 -0.16
C GLU A 734 23.21 20.38 -0.26
N ALA A 735 23.71 21.58 -0.57
CA ALA A 735 22.85 22.73 -0.84
C ALA A 735 21.89 22.42 -2.02
N GLY A 736 20.61 22.78 -1.85
CA GLY A 736 19.53 22.52 -2.79
C GLY A 736 18.72 21.27 -2.49
N LYS A 737 19.24 20.31 -1.72
CA LYS A 737 18.52 19.11 -1.33
C LYS A 737 17.58 19.34 -0.15
N LEU A 738 16.60 18.44 0.00
CA LEU A 738 15.70 18.45 1.17
C LEU A 738 16.48 18.23 2.46
N ALA A 739 16.05 18.92 3.51
CA ALA A 739 16.62 18.76 4.84
C ALA A 739 16.03 17.50 5.51
N ASP A 740 16.50 16.35 5.05
CA ASP A 740 16.28 15.03 5.63
C ASP A 740 17.60 14.57 6.24
N LEU A 741 17.71 14.56 7.58
CA LEU A 741 18.95 14.35 8.30
C LEU A 741 18.74 13.45 9.52
N VAL A 742 19.77 12.67 9.86
CA VAL A 742 19.85 11.93 11.13
C VAL A 742 21.05 12.43 11.94
N ILE A 743 20.84 12.69 13.21
CA ILE A 743 21.83 13.27 14.14
C ILE A 743 22.07 12.28 15.28
N PHE A 744 23.29 11.78 15.39
CA PHE A 744 23.70 10.77 16.36
C PHE A 744 24.51 11.40 17.51
N ASP A 745 24.33 10.86 18.71
CA ASP A 745 25.20 11.18 19.86
C ASP A 745 26.58 10.53 19.72
N ARG A 746 26.69 9.36 19.09
CA ARG A 746 27.91 8.63 18.85
C ARG A 746 28.23 8.54 17.35
N ASN A 747 29.50 8.50 17.00
CA ASN A 747 29.92 8.40 15.62
C ASN A 747 29.65 6.98 15.06
N PRO A 748 28.86 6.81 14.00
CA PRO A 748 28.58 5.53 13.39
C PRO A 748 29.79 4.92 12.65
N LEU A 749 30.82 5.70 12.37
CA LEU A 749 32.06 5.19 11.77
C LEU A 749 32.93 4.41 12.77
N ASP A 750 32.80 4.68 14.07
CA ASP A 750 33.53 3.96 15.11
C ASP A 750 32.91 2.58 15.39
N ASN A 751 31.57 2.50 15.31
CA ASN A 751 30.79 1.29 15.40
C ASN A 751 29.44 1.50 14.68
N LEU A 752 29.16 0.69 13.67
CA LEU A 752 27.94 0.83 12.87
C LEU A 752 26.66 0.66 13.72
N GLN A 753 26.72 -0.08 14.84
CA GLN A 753 25.58 -0.21 15.75
C GLN A 753 25.20 1.12 16.44
N ASN A 754 26.06 2.11 16.43
CA ASN A 754 25.74 3.47 16.91
C ASN A 754 24.64 4.12 16.08
N THR A 755 24.30 3.60 14.89
CA THR A 755 23.24 4.11 14.04
C THR A 755 21.85 4.02 14.68
N SER A 756 21.59 3.12 15.61
CA SER A 756 20.32 3.07 16.36
C SER A 756 20.22 4.14 17.46
N GLY A 757 21.36 4.70 17.90
CA GLY A 757 21.47 5.72 18.94
C GLY A 757 21.22 7.14 18.38
N ILE A 758 20.03 7.41 17.87
CA ILE A 758 19.67 8.67 17.24
C ILE A 758 19.18 9.66 18.29
N LYS A 759 19.75 10.88 18.28
CA LYS A 759 19.27 12.00 19.09
C LYS A 759 18.14 12.77 18.41
N TYR A 760 18.36 13.13 17.14
CA TYR A 760 17.36 13.86 16.38
C TYR A 760 17.21 13.28 14.99
N VAL A 761 15.99 13.33 14.48
CA VAL A 761 15.67 13.08 13.07
C VAL A 761 15.03 14.34 12.48
N MET A 762 15.53 14.77 11.34
CA MET A 762 14.93 15.85 10.56
C MET A 762 14.33 15.28 9.30
N LYS A 763 13.05 15.57 9.07
CA LYS A 763 12.34 15.20 7.86
C LYS A 763 11.65 16.42 7.28
N ASN A 764 11.92 16.71 6.02
CA ASN A 764 11.35 17.87 5.31
C ASN A 764 11.52 19.19 6.08
N GLY A 765 12.71 19.40 6.69
CA GLY A 765 13.04 20.60 7.45
C GLY A 765 12.45 20.68 8.86
N ARG A 766 11.67 19.71 9.32
CA ARG A 766 11.18 19.60 10.70
C ARG A 766 12.07 18.69 11.51
N LEU A 767 12.52 19.16 12.68
CA LEU A 767 13.39 18.42 13.60
C LEU A 767 12.59 17.83 14.74
N TYR A 768 12.75 16.53 14.96
CA TYR A 768 12.11 15.77 16.01
C TYR A 768 13.16 15.15 16.96
N ASP A 769 12.87 15.12 18.26
CA ASP A 769 13.61 14.28 19.20
C ASP A 769 13.30 12.81 18.92
N ALA A 770 14.30 12.04 18.53
CA ALA A 770 14.12 10.66 18.12
C ALA A 770 13.73 9.69 19.25
N THR A 771 13.75 10.16 20.50
CA THR A 771 13.34 9.34 21.66
C THR A 771 11.83 9.37 21.91
N ASN A 772 11.12 10.37 21.39
CA ASN A 772 9.69 10.56 21.67
C ASN A 772 8.90 11.24 20.54
N LEU A 773 9.56 11.63 19.44
CA LEU A 773 9.03 12.34 18.28
C LEU A 773 8.36 13.70 18.61
N ASN A 774 8.73 14.33 19.74
CA ASN A 774 8.38 15.73 19.95
C ASN A 774 9.05 16.61 18.89
N GLU A 775 8.28 17.53 18.28
CA GLU A 775 8.85 18.47 17.33
C GLU A 775 9.68 19.52 18.08
N VAL A 776 10.96 19.61 17.78
CA VAL A 776 11.91 20.54 18.37
C VAL A 776 12.02 21.82 17.54
N TYR A 777 11.84 21.72 16.21
CA TYR A 777 11.92 22.83 15.28
C TYR A 777 11.06 22.59 14.04
N PRO A 778 10.41 23.61 13.46
CA PRO A 778 10.37 25.01 13.88
C PRO A 778 9.46 25.25 15.09
N ARG A 779 8.43 24.45 15.28
CA ARG A 779 7.52 24.50 16.42
C ARG A 779 8.18 23.77 17.61
N GLN A 780 7.71 24.03 18.81
CA GLN A 780 8.05 23.24 19.99
C GLN A 780 6.75 22.54 20.43
N VAL A 781 6.43 21.42 19.78
CA VAL A 781 5.19 20.69 20.00
C VAL A 781 5.51 19.38 20.67
N LYS A 782 4.96 19.18 21.85
CA LYS A 782 4.98 17.87 22.49
C LYS A 782 3.99 16.96 21.77
N GLY A 783 4.46 15.79 21.33
CA GLY A 783 3.60 14.77 20.76
C GLY A 783 2.55 14.30 21.77
N ALA A 784 1.40 13.89 21.28
CA ALA A 784 0.42 13.20 22.09
C ALA A 784 0.97 11.83 22.54
N PRO A 785 0.53 11.27 23.67
CA PRO A 785 0.84 9.89 24.01
C PRO A 785 0.41 8.95 22.89
N PHE A 786 1.21 7.93 22.61
CA PHE A 786 0.86 6.96 21.58
C PHE A 786 -0.25 6.01 22.08
N PRO A 787 -1.36 5.85 21.36
CA PRO A 787 -2.53 5.09 21.81
C PRO A 787 -2.24 3.61 22.12
N TRP A 788 -1.25 3.03 21.45
CA TRP A 788 -0.84 1.63 21.65
C TRP A 788 -0.08 1.40 22.96
N ASN A 789 0.39 2.46 23.64
CA ASN A 789 1.05 2.35 24.95
C ASN A 789 0.09 2.23 26.13
N GLU A 790 -1.20 2.47 25.92
CA GLU A 790 -2.27 2.24 26.89
C GLU A 790 -2.70 0.75 26.95
N ASP A 791 -1.93 -0.15 26.35
CA ASP A 791 -2.21 -1.57 26.39
C ASP A 791 -1.91 -2.15 27.79
N ASP A 792 -2.98 -2.44 28.54
CA ASP A 792 -2.96 -3.09 29.85
C ASP A 792 -2.73 -4.61 29.73
N SER A 793 -1.83 -5.05 28.84
CA SER A 793 -1.53 -6.48 28.74
C SER A 793 -0.97 -7.01 30.07
N PRO A 794 -1.54 -8.11 30.64
CA PRO A 794 -1.05 -8.69 31.87
C PRO A 794 0.41 -9.20 31.78
N THR A 795 0.92 -9.36 30.56
CA THR A 795 2.32 -9.74 30.30
C THR A 795 3.28 -8.55 30.42
N ARG A 796 2.82 -7.33 30.12
CA ARG A 796 3.61 -6.09 30.25
C ARG A 796 3.89 -5.76 31.73
N ASP A 797 2.93 -6.02 32.63
CA ASP A 797 3.03 -5.70 34.07
C ASP A 797 3.89 -6.70 34.86
N LYS A 798 4.21 -7.87 34.29
CA LYS A 798 5.04 -8.91 34.92
C LYS A 798 6.54 -8.70 34.72
N GLN A 799 6.95 -7.68 34.01
CA GLN A 799 8.37 -7.37 33.81
C GLN A 799 8.92 -6.70 35.09
N PRO A 800 10.05 -7.14 35.62
CA PRO A 800 10.67 -6.48 36.77
C PRO A 800 11.02 -5.04 36.39
N LYS A 801 10.40 -4.09 37.07
CA LYS A 801 10.80 -2.69 37.00
C LYS A 801 12.25 -2.61 37.51
N LYS A 802 13.21 -2.40 36.61
CA LYS A 802 14.60 -2.07 36.98
C LYS A 802 14.75 -0.61 37.37
#